data_42f72e62c8f48da3642b372d5da5c387
#
_entry.id   42f72e62c8f48da3642b372d5da5c387
#
_cell.length_a   1.000
_cell.length_b   1.000
_cell.length_c   1.000
_cell.angle_alpha   90.00
_cell.angle_beta   90.00
_cell.angle_gamma   90.00
#
_symmetry.space_group_name_H-M   'P 1'
#
loop_
_entity.id
_entity.type
_entity.pdbx_description
1 polymer ?
#
loop_
_entity_poly.entity_id
_entity_poly.type
_entity_poly.pdbx_seq_one_letter_code
_entity_poly.pdbx_strand_id
1 'polypeptide(L)'
;MKERTLRILEFNKIKNKLRNYAVTSGGKELIDNLTPYGSVFEVEKKLEETNEALDILIRKGTPPFEGLYETKEELERAGKGGVLNPGQLIKIGNMLRCSRKFKDYVARKDDEIGYKNLEDLAYILVPLKNLESEIDNAIISEEEISYKASGTLYNIRRSLKEKNSSVREKINSIVRSNSKYLQDSLYTMRGDRYVLPVKAEYKGAVPGLVHDQSSTGATLFIEPISLVNLNNEIKELMLKEKAEIERILSELSSKVYDNIDTIKSNSNILRELDFIFAKGKYASALNAIKPTVTTDRSFDIIAGKHPLIDPKTVVPSDIYLGKDFTTLMITGPNTGGKTVTLKTVGLLHLMALSGLLIPAKDGSTIGFFKDIFADIGDEQSIEQSLSTFSSHMTNIVSILDEANSNSLVLFDELGSGTDPVEGAALAVAIIETLNKRGSRIIATTHYSELKGYALKTPGVENASVEFDVETLRPTYRLLIGIPGKSNAFEISKRLGLSTDVISKAKDFMSEENLQFEDLIRDLQEKSIVANRDAREAYRIKQEAEELKAKYDEKLKKLDTVRDKVYDEARQEAKNIISRAKDEADEIVKAMRELEKMGISGGGRNRLEEERRKLKTSLEEKEAAMIKSRENTGEVITKVKLGMEAFLPSLNQRVIIISNPDNKGDVQVEAGIMKINVKLKDLRKVPNEPKKKEKKKRELKLNMKAIDSRIDLRGMDSEEACYRTDKYLDEAYLGNLGEVTIVHGKGTGILRKAINDMLKRHPHVKSYRLGVYGEGGDGVTIVELK
;
A
#
# COMPACT_ATOMS: atom_id res chain seq x y z
N MET A 1 15.43 11.80 -25.37
CA MET A 1 15.56 10.33 -25.11
C MET A 1 15.23 9.54 -26.38
N LYS A 2 16.08 8.60 -26.81
CA LYS A 2 15.87 7.82 -28.06
C LYS A 2 14.88 6.66 -27.84
N GLU A 3 14.05 6.39 -28.82
CA GLU A 3 13.09 5.25 -28.79
C GLU A 3 13.82 3.88 -28.65
N ARG A 4 14.98 3.75 -29.26
CA ARG A 4 15.85 2.59 -29.12
C ARG A 4 16.18 2.29 -27.65
N THR A 5 16.56 3.29 -26.86
CA THR A 5 16.85 3.14 -25.42
C THR A 5 15.63 2.66 -24.64
N LEU A 6 14.45 3.22 -24.92
CA LEU A 6 13.18 2.82 -24.28
C LEU A 6 12.87 1.34 -24.57
N ARG A 7 13.15 0.86 -25.79
CA ARG A 7 12.96 -0.53 -26.21
C ARG A 7 13.97 -1.47 -25.53
N ILE A 8 15.26 -1.12 -25.53
CA ILE A 8 16.33 -1.92 -24.93
C ILE A 8 16.12 -2.08 -23.43
N LEU A 9 15.75 -1.01 -22.74
CA LEU A 9 15.46 -1.02 -21.30
C LEU A 9 14.05 -1.54 -20.97
N GLU A 10 13.29 -1.99 -21.98
CA GLU A 10 11.96 -2.58 -21.79
C GLU A 10 10.93 -1.64 -21.15
N PHE A 11 11.06 -0.32 -21.31
CA PHE A 11 10.14 0.65 -20.73
C PHE A 11 8.70 0.47 -21.23
N ASN A 12 8.52 -0.04 -22.45
CA ASN A 12 7.20 -0.40 -22.99
C ASN A 12 6.49 -1.48 -22.15
N LYS A 13 7.25 -2.40 -21.53
CA LYS A 13 6.65 -3.39 -20.60
C LYS A 13 6.13 -2.73 -19.32
N ILE A 14 6.80 -1.66 -18.86
CA ILE A 14 6.31 -0.84 -17.72
C ILE A 14 5.02 -0.15 -18.11
N LYS A 15 4.96 0.51 -19.29
CA LYS A 15 3.75 1.15 -19.82
C LYS A 15 2.60 0.15 -19.93
N ASN A 16 2.84 -1.04 -20.42
CA ASN A 16 1.82 -2.10 -20.54
C ASN A 16 1.30 -2.57 -19.15
N LYS A 17 2.20 -2.71 -18.16
CA LYS A 17 1.77 -3.00 -16.78
C LYS A 17 0.94 -1.86 -16.19
N LEU A 18 1.41 -0.61 -16.35
CA LEU A 18 0.73 0.59 -15.87
C LEU A 18 -0.67 0.74 -16.49
N ARG A 19 -0.82 0.42 -17.77
CA ARG A 19 -2.08 0.49 -18.53
C ARG A 19 -3.22 -0.31 -17.90
N ASN A 20 -2.90 -1.40 -17.20
CA ASN A 20 -3.89 -2.23 -16.51
C ASN A 20 -4.52 -1.55 -15.30
N TYR A 21 -3.92 -0.48 -14.79
CA TYR A 21 -4.42 0.29 -13.64
C TYR A 21 -5.27 1.49 -14.04
N ALA A 22 -5.24 1.91 -15.31
CA ALA A 22 -6.11 2.96 -15.83
C ALA A 22 -7.48 2.40 -16.23
N VAL A 23 -8.52 3.13 -15.87
CA VAL A 23 -9.93 2.77 -16.11
C VAL A 23 -10.37 3.24 -17.50
N THR A 24 -10.04 4.49 -17.86
CA THR A 24 -10.50 5.15 -19.08
C THR A 24 -9.59 4.87 -20.29
N SER A 25 -10.16 4.89 -21.50
CA SER A 25 -9.38 4.87 -22.74
C SER A 25 -8.45 6.06 -22.86
N GLY A 26 -8.90 7.25 -22.45
CA GLY A 26 -8.08 8.45 -22.44
C GLY A 26 -6.91 8.39 -21.44
N GLY A 27 -7.10 7.80 -20.26
CA GLY A 27 -6.02 7.52 -19.32
C GLY A 27 -4.99 6.54 -19.89
N LYS A 28 -5.48 5.50 -20.58
CA LYS A 28 -4.60 4.54 -21.30
C LYS A 28 -3.82 5.19 -22.43
N GLU A 29 -4.42 6.10 -23.18
CA GLU A 29 -3.76 6.88 -24.23
C GLU A 29 -2.64 7.74 -23.67
N LEU A 30 -2.84 8.39 -22.51
CA LEU A 30 -1.80 9.16 -21.82
C LEU A 30 -0.62 8.25 -21.39
N ILE A 31 -0.91 7.02 -20.96
CA ILE A 31 0.13 6.02 -20.63
C ILE A 31 0.90 5.58 -21.88
N ASP A 32 0.20 5.33 -22.99
CA ASP A 32 0.83 4.89 -24.24
C ASP A 32 1.77 5.98 -24.79
N ASN A 33 1.46 7.25 -24.56
CA ASN A 33 2.27 8.41 -24.94
C ASN A 33 3.28 8.85 -23.86
N LEU A 34 3.39 8.14 -22.73
CA LEU A 34 4.28 8.50 -21.64
C LEU A 34 5.74 8.41 -22.08
N THR A 35 6.46 9.50 -21.88
CA THR A 35 7.91 9.62 -22.12
C THR A 35 8.56 10.39 -20.96
N PRO A 36 9.88 10.25 -20.75
CA PRO A 36 10.60 11.03 -19.76
C PRO A 36 10.46 12.55 -19.99
N TYR A 37 10.21 13.31 -18.94
CA TYR A 37 10.06 14.77 -18.97
C TYR A 37 11.39 15.48 -19.17
N GLY A 38 11.35 16.66 -19.74
CA GLY A 38 12.54 17.41 -20.19
C GLY A 38 13.18 18.31 -19.13
N SER A 39 12.53 18.54 -17.99
CA SER A 39 13.05 19.41 -16.93
C SER A 39 12.90 18.82 -15.54
N VAL A 40 13.82 19.16 -14.64
CA VAL A 40 13.78 18.72 -13.22
C VAL A 40 12.48 19.13 -12.55
N PHE A 41 12.08 20.39 -12.76
CA PHE A 41 10.85 20.92 -12.15
C PHE A 41 9.61 20.12 -12.56
N GLU A 42 9.52 19.74 -13.84
CA GLU A 42 8.40 18.95 -14.35
C GLU A 42 8.42 17.51 -13.77
N VAL A 43 9.60 16.88 -13.71
CA VAL A 43 9.79 15.56 -13.09
C VAL A 43 9.36 15.58 -11.62
N GLU A 44 9.86 16.55 -10.85
CA GLU A 44 9.52 16.66 -9.42
C GLU A 44 8.01 16.87 -9.20
N LYS A 45 7.39 17.75 -10.01
CA LYS A 45 5.94 17.96 -9.96
C LYS A 45 5.17 16.66 -10.24
N LYS A 46 5.56 15.94 -11.31
CA LYS A 46 4.86 14.70 -11.70
C LYS A 46 5.12 13.53 -10.73
N LEU A 47 6.27 13.50 -10.08
CA LEU A 47 6.54 12.58 -8.98
C LEU A 47 5.69 12.92 -7.75
N GLU A 48 5.53 14.22 -7.43
CA GLU A 48 4.68 14.65 -6.31
C GLU A 48 3.22 14.32 -6.56
N GLU A 49 2.67 14.60 -7.76
CA GLU A 49 1.31 14.21 -8.14
C GLU A 49 1.07 12.70 -7.94
N THR A 50 2.05 11.87 -8.31
CA THR A 50 1.96 10.42 -8.13
C THR A 50 2.05 10.00 -6.66
N ASN A 51 2.89 10.68 -5.88
CA ASN A 51 3.05 10.45 -4.45
C ASN A 51 1.79 10.84 -3.66
N GLU A 52 1.20 12.01 -3.97
CA GLU A 52 -0.08 12.44 -3.42
C GLU A 52 -1.19 11.42 -3.73
N ALA A 53 -1.25 10.91 -4.97
CA ALA A 53 -2.22 9.89 -5.36
C ALA A 53 -2.02 8.57 -4.58
N LEU A 54 -0.76 8.15 -4.37
CA LEU A 54 -0.44 6.97 -3.56
C LEU A 54 -0.90 7.15 -2.10
N ASP A 55 -0.61 8.30 -1.49
CA ASP A 55 -1.01 8.57 -0.10
C ASP A 55 -2.54 8.62 0.05
N ILE A 56 -3.25 9.25 -0.89
CA ILE A 56 -4.72 9.26 -0.92
C ILE A 56 -5.27 7.82 -1.06
N LEU A 57 -4.70 7.01 -1.94
CA LEU A 57 -5.11 5.60 -2.10
C LEU A 57 -4.96 4.80 -0.80
N ILE A 58 -3.88 5.03 -0.07
CA ILE A 58 -3.63 4.35 1.21
C ILE A 58 -4.64 4.81 2.28
N ARG A 59 -4.98 6.10 2.34
CA ARG A 59 -5.83 6.68 3.39
C ARG A 59 -7.32 6.59 3.09
N LYS A 60 -7.72 6.89 1.84
CA LYS A 60 -9.14 7.01 1.43
C LYS A 60 -9.62 5.83 0.56
N GLY A 61 -8.71 4.95 0.13
CA GLY A 61 -9.04 3.78 -0.70
C GLY A 61 -9.25 4.11 -2.17
N THR A 62 -10.06 3.32 -2.86
CA THR A 62 -10.24 3.39 -4.32
C THR A 62 -10.91 4.68 -4.76
N PRO A 63 -10.37 5.41 -5.75
CA PRO A 63 -10.99 6.61 -6.30
C PRO A 63 -12.28 6.31 -7.06
N PRO A 64 -13.26 7.24 -7.10
CA PRO A 64 -14.59 7.02 -7.64
C PRO A 64 -14.65 7.12 -9.17
N PHE A 65 -13.91 6.28 -9.88
CA PHE A 65 -13.95 6.17 -11.35
C PHE A 65 -14.97 5.14 -11.85
N GLU A 66 -15.79 4.57 -10.96
CA GLU A 66 -16.79 3.58 -11.32
C GLU A 66 -17.84 4.20 -12.28
N GLY A 67 -18.02 3.55 -13.44
CA GLY A 67 -18.94 4.01 -14.47
C GLY A 67 -18.43 5.22 -15.28
N LEU A 68 -17.16 5.57 -15.19
CA LEU A 68 -16.56 6.59 -16.05
C LEU A 68 -16.24 6.00 -17.43
N TYR A 69 -16.91 6.53 -18.44
CA TYR A 69 -16.74 6.18 -19.85
C TYR A 69 -16.16 7.36 -20.64
N GLU A 70 -15.55 7.06 -21.78
CA GLU A 70 -15.20 8.08 -22.77
C GLU A 70 -16.46 8.73 -23.31
N THR A 71 -16.49 10.06 -23.32
CA THR A 71 -17.66 10.84 -23.77
C THR A 71 -17.34 11.75 -24.96
N LYS A 72 -16.22 11.53 -25.63
CA LYS A 72 -15.76 12.38 -26.73
C LYS A 72 -16.76 12.39 -27.89
N GLU A 73 -17.21 11.22 -28.35
CA GLU A 73 -18.14 11.08 -29.47
C GLU A 73 -19.49 11.71 -29.14
N GLU A 74 -20.00 11.50 -27.94
CA GLU A 74 -21.25 12.06 -27.45
C GLU A 74 -21.19 13.59 -27.43
N LEU A 75 -20.08 14.17 -26.95
CA LEU A 75 -19.88 15.59 -26.90
C LEU A 75 -19.69 16.22 -28.30
N GLU A 76 -19.04 15.52 -29.22
CA GLU A 76 -18.93 15.96 -30.62
C GLU A 76 -20.34 15.97 -31.31
N ARG A 77 -21.15 14.93 -31.05
CA ARG A 77 -22.52 14.86 -31.57
C ARG A 77 -23.40 15.96 -31.01
N ALA A 78 -23.38 16.15 -29.69
CA ALA A 78 -24.13 17.23 -29.05
C ALA A 78 -23.69 18.62 -29.57
N GLY A 79 -22.36 18.82 -29.73
CA GLY A 79 -21.78 20.06 -30.26
C GLY A 79 -22.24 20.42 -31.68
N LYS A 80 -22.63 19.42 -32.48
CA LYS A 80 -23.23 19.61 -33.82
C LYS A 80 -24.75 19.75 -33.78
N GLY A 81 -25.37 19.86 -32.60
CA GLY A 81 -26.82 19.95 -32.42
C GLY A 81 -27.56 18.63 -32.57
N GLY A 82 -26.85 17.49 -32.54
CA GLY A 82 -27.47 16.17 -32.64
C GLY A 82 -28.14 15.74 -31.35
N VAL A 83 -29.31 15.11 -31.42
CA VAL A 83 -29.98 14.53 -30.27
C VAL A 83 -29.26 13.27 -29.81
N LEU A 84 -28.98 13.20 -28.53
CA LEU A 84 -28.32 12.06 -27.86
C LEU A 84 -29.37 10.99 -27.51
N ASN A 85 -29.00 9.72 -27.68
CA ASN A 85 -29.82 8.60 -27.25
C ASN A 85 -29.66 8.38 -25.71
N PRO A 86 -30.55 7.54 -25.11
CA PRO A 86 -30.49 7.29 -23.67
C PRO A 86 -29.14 6.77 -23.18
N GLY A 87 -28.49 5.84 -23.88
CA GLY A 87 -27.16 5.30 -23.52
C GLY A 87 -26.08 6.36 -23.52
N GLN A 88 -26.11 7.29 -24.49
CA GLN A 88 -25.17 8.41 -24.58
C GLN A 88 -25.35 9.40 -23.40
N LEU A 89 -26.63 9.69 -23.05
CA LEU A 89 -26.93 10.55 -21.89
C LEU A 89 -26.52 9.90 -20.56
N ILE A 90 -26.71 8.57 -20.41
CA ILE A 90 -26.24 7.82 -19.23
C ILE A 90 -24.71 7.95 -19.07
N LYS A 91 -23.95 7.82 -20.15
CA LYS A 91 -22.49 8.01 -20.09
C LYS A 91 -22.12 9.41 -19.61
N ILE A 92 -22.80 10.43 -20.10
CA ILE A 92 -22.59 11.82 -19.65
C ILE A 92 -22.99 11.97 -18.18
N GLY A 93 -24.16 11.46 -17.76
CA GLY A 93 -24.61 11.48 -16.37
C GLY A 93 -23.61 10.81 -15.41
N ASN A 94 -23.08 9.66 -15.80
CA ASN A 94 -22.06 8.95 -15.04
C ASN A 94 -20.76 9.77 -14.91
N MET A 95 -20.33 10.43 -16.00
CA MET A 95 -19.15 11.32 -15.98
C MET A 95 -19.37 12.53 -15.05
N LEU A 96 -20.56 13.15 -15.07
CA LEU A 96 -20.92 14.25 -14.17
C LEU A 96 -20.93 13.79 -12.71
N ARG A 97 -21.47 12.60 -12.44
CA ARG A 97 -21.42 11.97 -11.12
C ARG A 97 -20.01 11.70 -10.64
N CYS A 98 -19.13 11.20 -11.52
CA CYS A 98 -17.71 11.01 -11.23
C CYS A 98 -17.03 12.34 -10.89
N SER A 99 -17.26 13.40 -11.67
CA SER A 99 -16.70 14.74 -11.41
C SER A 99 -17.05 15.25 -10.01
N ARG A 100 -18.32 15.13 -9.63
CA ARG A 100 -18.78 15.55 -8.30
C ARG A 100 -18.18 14.70 -7.19
N LYS A 101 -18.27 13.36 -7.31
CA LYS A 101 -17.72 12.44 -6.30
C LYS A 101 -16.22 12.59 -6.16
N PHE A 102 -15.49 12.85 -7.26
CA PHE A 102 -14.05 12.99 -7.23
C PHE A 102 -13.62 14.28 -6.51
N LYS A 103 -14.34 15.37 -6.73
CA LYS A 103 -14.12 16.62 -5.99
C LYS A 103 -14.26 16.43 -4.49
N ASP A 104 -15.29 15.70 -4.06
CA ASP A 104 -15.52 15.38 -2.65
C ASP A 104 -14.46 14.39 -2.10
N TYR A 105 -13.97 13.47 -2.94
CA TYR A 105 -12.98 12.46 -2.56
C TYR A 105 -11.60 13.08 -2.27
N VAL A 106 -11.18 14.06 -3.07
CA VAL A 106 -9.89 14.76 -2.87
C VAL A 106 -10.01 15.84 -1.80
N ALA A 107 -11.21 16.39 -1.58
CA ALA A 107 -11.44 17.49 -0.64
C ALA A 107 -10.84 17.20 0.74
N ARG A 108 -10.16 18.22 1.28
CA ARG A 108 -9.54 18.20 2.61
C ARG A 108 -10.62 18.22 3.69
N LYS A 109 -10.46 17.35 4.70
CA LYS A 109 -11.18 17.47 5.97
C LYS A 109 -10.27 18.17 6.98
N ASP A 110 -10.85 18.87 7.95
CA ASP A 110 -10.11 19.53 9.01
C ASP A 110 -9.10 18.57 9.65
N ASP A 111 -7.84 19.03 9.85
CA ASP A 111 -6.69 18.27 10.37
C ASP A 111 -6.02 17.26 9.42
N GLU A 112 -6.37 17.20 8.14
CA GLU A 112 -5.68 16.34 7.16
C GLU A 112 -4.49 17.04 6.47
N ILE A 113 -3.52 16.23 6.01
CA ILE A 113 -2.42 16.70 5.15
C ILE A 113 -3.02 17.17 3.83
N GLY A 114 -2.65 18.36 3.36
CA GLY A 114 -3.11 18.88 2.06
C GLY A 114 -2.38 18.21 0.89
N TYR A 115 -3.10 17.97 -0.20
CA TYR A 115 -2.61 17.38 -1.45
C TYR A 115 -2.69 18.43 -2.56
N LYS A 116 -1.77 19.40 -2.49
CA LYS A 116 -1.84 20.64 -3.28
C LYS A 116 -2.07 20.41 -4.78
N ASN A 117 -1.32 19.50 -5.40
CA ASN A 117 -1.42 19.27 -6.84
C ASN A 117 -2.76 18.64 -7.25
N LEU A 118 -3.23 17.65 -6.48
CA LEU A 118 -4.49 16.97 -6.76
C LEU A 118 -5.70 17.81 -6.35
N GLU A 119 -5.59 18.61 -5.28
CA GLU A 119 -6.61 19.58 -4.89
C GLU A 119 -6.78 20.66 -5.96
N ASP A 120 -5.69 21.19 -6.52
CA ASP A 120 -5.71 22.17 -7.60
C ASP A 120 -6.42 21.60 -8.85
N LEU A 121 -6.13 20.36 -9.24
CA LEU A 121 -6.82 19.68 -10.34
C LEU A 121 -8.31 19.45 -10.03
N ALA A 122 -8.63 18.98 -8.84
CA ALA A 122 -10.02 18.74 -8.43
C ALA A 122 -10.82 20.05 -8.28
N TYR A 123 -10.17 21.17 -7.96
CA TYR A 123 -10.81 22.48 -7.87
C TYR A 123 -11.41 22.92 -9.19
N ILE A 124 -10.75 22.61 -10.31
CA ILE A 124 -11.21 22.95 -11.66
C ILE A 124 -12.48 22.17 -12.05
N LEU A 125 -12.73 21.01 -11.44
CA LEU A 125 -13.96 20.24 -11.68
C LEU A 125 -15.21 21.05 -11.26
N VAL A 126 -16.11 21.24 -12.20
CA VAL A 126 -17.38 21.95 -11.98
C VAL A 126 -18.53 20.93 -11.91
N PRO A 127 -19.10 20.67 -10.72
CA PRO A 127 -20.25 19.77 -10.58
C PRO A 127 -21.52 20.34 -11.19
N LEU A 128 -22.11 19.68 -12.17
CA LEU A 128 -23.38 20.04 -12.81
C LEU A 128 -24.53 19.17 -12.22
N LYS A 129 -24.80 19.35 -10.91
CA LYS A 129 -25.75 18.52 -10.15
C LYS A 129 -27.16 18.51 -10.73
N ASN A 130 -27.63 19.66 -11.26
CA ASN A 130 -28.97 19.74 -11.83
C ASN A 130 -29.07 18.86 -13.07
N LEU A 131 -28.12 18.98 -14.01
CA LEU A 131 -28.11 18.17 -15.23
C LEU A 131 -27.91 16.68 -14.90
N GLU A 132 -27.00 16.32 -13.96
CA GLU A 132 -26.83 14.96 -13.45
C GLU A 132 -28.18 14.39 -12.97
N SER A 133 -28.88 15.11 -12.09
CA SER A 133 -30.16 14.67 -11.52
C SER A 133 -31.28 14.57 -12.56
N GLU A 134 -31.33 15.47 -13.56
CA GLU A 134 -32.32 15.41 -14.62
C GLU A 134 -32.11 14.18 -15.51
N ILE A 135 -30.86 13.88 -15.87
CA ILE A 135 -30.52 12.67 -16.64
C ILE A 135 -30.90 11.41 -15.84
N ASP A 136 -30.49 11.33 -14.58
CA ASP A 136 -30.77 10.18 -13.71
C ASP A 136 -32.26 9.95 -13.46
N ASN A 137 -33.05 11.02 -13.34
CA ASN A 137 -34.52 10.92 -13.16
C ASN A 137 -35.23 10.55 -14.45
N ALA A 138 -34.69 10.98 -15.59
CA ALA A 138 -35.34 10.77 -16.89
C ALA A 138 -35.05 9.39 -17.51
N ILE A 139 -33.85 8.81 -17.25
CA ILE A 139 -33.38 7.62 -17.95
C ILE A 139 -33.09 6.51 -16.93
N ILE A 140 -33.75 5.32 -17.14
CA ILE A 140 -33.53 4.13 -16.30
C ILE A 140 -32.42 3.25 -16.89
N SER A 141 -32.50 3.02 -18.21
CA SER A 141 -31.52 2.18 -18.93
C SER A 141 -31.36 2.68 -20.37
N GLU A 142 -30.50 2.04 -21.17
CA GLU A 142 -30.30 2.37 -22.58
C GLU A 142 -31.60 2.24 -23.44
N GLU A 143 -32.55 1.46 -23.00
CA GLU A 143 -33.81 1.18 -23.71
C GLU A 143 -35.02 1.79 -23.01
N GLU A 144 -34.91 2.26 -21.77
CA GLU A 144 -36.05 2.66 -20.95
C GLU A 144 -35.94 4.08 -20.40
N ILE A 145 -36.96 4.90 -20.76
CA ILE A 145 -37.17 6.23 -20.20
C ILE A 145 -38.13 6.14 -19.00
N SER A 146 -37.77 6.81 -17.90
CA SER A 146 -38.54 6.82 -16.66
C SER A 146 -39.92 7.40 -16.81
N TYR A 147 -40.88 6.85 -16.09
CA TYR A 147 -42.21 7.47 -15.91
C TYR A 147 -42.13 8.89 -15.31
N LYS A 148 -41.07 9.18 -14.56
CA LYS A 148 -40.86 10.48 -13.91
C LYS A 148 -40.20 11.52 -14.82
N ALA A 149 -39.85 11.14 -16.06
CA ALA A 149 -39.14 12.04 -16.97
C ALA A 149 -39.98 13.27 -17.34
N SER A 150 -41.31 13.11 -17.49
CA SER A 150 -42.26 14.23 -17.61
C SER A 150 -43.67 13.84 -17.16
N GLY A 151 -44.44 14.85 -16.71
CA GLY A 151 -45.84 14.66 -16.37
C GLY A 151 -46.70 14.20 -17.58
N THR A 152 -46.34 14.67 -18.79
CA THR A 152 -46.99 14.26 -20.05
C THR A 152 -46.75 12.78 -20.33
N LEU A 153 -45.49 12.30 -20.24
CA LEU A 153 -45.16 10.89 -20.44
C LEU A 153 -45.89 9.98 -19.44
N TYR A 154 -45.93 10.40 -18.19
CA TYR A 154 -46.67 9.69 -17.14
C TYR A 154 -48.12 9.50 -17.50
N ASN A 155 -48.81 10.59 -17.92
CA ASN A 155 -50.23 10.54 -18.30
C ASN A 155 -50.47 9.68 -19.53
N ILE A 156 -49.59 9.78 -20.56
CA ILE A 156 -49.70 8.95 -21.78
C ILE A 156 -49.59 7.45 -21.43
N ARG A 157 -48.54 7.08 -20.64
CA ARG A 157 -48.32 5.67 -20.24
C ARG A 157 -49.44 5.14 -19.34
N ARG A 158 -50.00 5.99 -18.49
CA ARG A 158 -51.18 5.63 -17.69
C ARG A 158 -52.38 5.37 -18.58
N SER A 159 -52.66 6.26 -19.53
CA SER A 159 -53.75 6.08 -20.50
C SER A 159 -53.58 4.85 -21.38
N LEU A 160 -52.34 4.57 -21.84
CA LEU A 160 -52.00 3.34 -22.56
C LEU A 160 -52.31 2.09 -21.74
N LYS A 161 -51.96 2.08 -20.46
CA LYS A 161 -52.26 0.95 -19.56
C LYS A 161 -53.75 0.75 -19.38
N GLU A 162 -54.52 1.82 -19.19
CA GLU A 162 -55.97 1.79 -19.03
C GLU A 162 -56.66 1.28 -20.33
N LYS A 163 -56.21 1.79 -21.52
CA LYS A 163 -56.77 1.36 -22.81
C LYS A 163 -56.42 -0.09 -23.14
N ASN A 164 -55.17 -0.52 -22.85
CA ASN A 164 -54.78 -1.92 -23.04
C ASN A 164 -55.58 -2.87 -22.15
N SER A 165 -55.91 -2.47 -20.92
CA SER A 165 -56.80 -3.25 -20.03
C SER A 165 -58.19 -3.35 -20.62
N SER A 166 -58.77 -2.23 -21.12
CA SER A 166 -60.08 -2.20 -21.75
C SER A 166 -60.15 -3.09 -23.02
N VAL A 167 -59.09 -3.08 -23.84
CA VAL A 167 -58.97 -3.98 -24.98
C VAL A 167 -59.00 -5.44 -24.54
N ARG A 168 -58.25 -5.80 -23.52
CA ARG A 168 -58.17 -7.19 -23.02
C ARG A 168 -59.52 -7.69 -22.52
N GLU A 169 -60.24 -6.86 -21.76
CA GLU A 169 -61.59 -7.21 -21.29
C GLU A 169 -62.54 -7.44 -22.46
N LYS A 170 -62.57 -6.50 -23.42
CA LYS A 170 -63.41 -6.57 -24.57
C LYS A 170 -63.07 -7.73 -25.49
N ILE A 171 -61.84 -7.99 -25.77
CA ILE A 171 -61.35 -9.10 -26.60
C ILE A 171 -61.71 -10.45 -25.97
N ASN A 172 -61.54 -10.59 -24.65
CA ASN A 172 -61.91 -11.80 -23.92
C ASN A 172 -63.44 -12.07 -24.03
N SER A 173 -64.25 -11.02 -24.00
CA SER A 173 -65.72 -11.14 -24.24
C SER A 173 -66.03 -11.63 -25.66
N ILE A 174 -65.33 -11.07 -26.68
CA ILE A 174 -65.52 -11.46 -28.09
C ILE A 174 -65.04 -12.89 -28.33
N VAL A 175 -63.89 -13.30 -27.74
CA VAL A 175 -63.37 -14.68 -27.82
C VAL A 175 -64.40 -15.68 -27.27
N ARG A 176 -65.00 -15.39 -26.11
CA ARG A 176 -66.00 -16.27 -25.50
C ARG A 176 -67.22 -16.40 -26.36
N SER A 177 -67.74 -15.32 -26.95
CA SER A 177 -68.98 -15.34 -27.80
C SER A 177 -68.73 -15.95 -29.17
N ASN A 178 -67.52 -15.97 -29.69
CA ASN A 178 -67.17 -16.41 -31.02
C ASN A 178 -66.24 -17.65 -31.07
N SER A 179 -66.09 -18.39 -29.98
CA SER A 179 -65.10 -19.46 -29.81
C SER A 179 -65.10 -20.53 -30.91
N LYS A 180 -66.26 -20.86 -31.48
CA LYS A 180 -66.42 -21.85 -32.59
C LYS A 180 -65.87 -21.37 -33.94
N TYR A 181 -65.76 -20.07 -34.15
CA TYR A 181 -65.22 -19.47 -35.37
C TYR A 181 -63.72 -19.19 -35.34
N LEU A 182 -63.12 -19.25 -34.16
CA LEU A 182 -61.72 -19.01 -33.98
C LEU A 182 -60.85 -20.25 -34.18
N GLN A 183 -59.64 -20.07 -34.73
CA GLN A 183 -58.68 -21.13 -34.88
C GLN A 183 -58.07 -21.46 -33.53
N ASP A 184 -57.84 -20.44 -32.67
CA ASP A 184 -57.33 -20.52 -31.32
C ASP A 184 -58.14 -19.54 -30.44
N SER A 185 -58.30 -19.87 -29.16
CA SER A 185 -59.00 -19.04 -28.18
C SER A 185 -58.08 -17.89 -27.64
N LEU A 186 -56.91 -17.70 -28.26
CA LEU A 186 -55.92 -16.65 -27.91
C LEU A 186 -56.01 -15.53 -28.95
N TYR A 187 -55.92 -14.30 -28.50
CA TYR A 187 -55.68 -13.14 -29.36
C TYR A 187 -54.21 -12.95 -29.63
N THR A 188 -53.86 -12.29 -30.70
CA THR A 188 -52.45 -11.95 -31.07
C THR A 188 -52.36 -10.50 -31.51
N MET A 189 -51.13 -10.02 -31.69
CA MET A 189 -50.87 -8.69 -32.26
C MET A 189 -50.37 -8.82 -33.71
N ARG A 190 -50.89 -7.96 -34.60
CA ARG A 190 -50.37 -7.79 -35.95
C ARG A 190 -50.32 -6.29 -36.28
N GLY A 191 -49.16 -5.79 -36.65
CA GLY A 191 -48.99 -4.37 -36.96
C GLY A 191 -49.41 -3.46 -35.80
N ASP A 192 -49.03 -3.77 -34.55
CA ASP A 192 -49.40 -3.06 -33.32
C ASP A 192 -50.92 -3.03 -33.02
N ARG A 193 -51.68 -3.99 -33.56
CA ARG A 193 -53.14 -4.10 -33.34
C ARG A 193 -53.48 -5.44 -32.73
N TYR A 194 -54.44 -5.43 -31.85
CA TYR A 194 -55.00 -6.64 -31.29
C TYR A 194 -55.94 -7.26 -32.28
N VAL A 195 -55.69 -8.50 -32.68
CA VAL A 195 -56.50 -9.25 -33.73
C VAL A 195 -56.87 -10.64 -33.22
N LEU A 196 -57.92 -11.22 -33.79
CA LEU A 196 -58.36 -12.58 -33.52
C LEU A 196 -57.98 -13.51 -34.68
N PRO A 197 -57.47 -14.73 -34.41
CA PRO A 197 -57.24 -15.74 -35.44
C PRO A 197 -58.50 -16.45 -35.76
N VAL A 198 -59.15 -16.05 -36.83
CA VAL A 198 -60.41 -16.58 -37.31
C VAL A 198 -60.18 -17.60 -38.43
N LYS A 199 -60.86 -18.74 -38.42
CA LYS A 199 -60.80 -19.71 -39.52
C LYS A 199 -61.34 -19.07 -40.81
N ALA A 200 -60.63 -19.25 -41.93
CA ALA A 200 -60.92 -18.57 -43.17
C ALA A 200 -62.41 -18.81 -43.69
N GLU A 201 -62.96 -19.99 -43.41
CA GLU A 201 -64.33 -20.37 -43.73
C GLU A 201 -65.41 -19.55 -42.98
N TYR A 202 -65.03 -18.97 -41.79
CA TYR A 202 -65.93 -18.17 -40.96
C TYR A 202 -65.63 -16.67 -41.02
N LYS A 203 -64.97 -16.19 -42.08
CA LYS A 203 -64.66 -14.76 -42.28
C LYS A 203 -65.86 -13.84 -42.07
N GLY A 204 -67.07 -14.24 -42.55
CA GLY A 204 -68.29 -13.44 -42.40
C GLY A 204 -68.92 -13.49 -40.99
N ALA A 205 -68.53 -14.43 -40.13
CA ALA A 205 -69.11 -14.60 -38.80
C ALA A 205 -68.52 -13.66 -37.76
N VAL A 206 -67.27 -13.13 -37.99
CA VAL A 206 -66.60 -12.14 -37.12
C VAL A 206 -66.40 -10.85 -37.93
N PRO A 207 -67.32 -9.88 -37.84
CA PRO A 207 -67.23 -8.63 -38.61
C PRO A 207 -65.97 -7.85 -38.16
N GLY A 208 -65.07 -7.55 -39.10
CA GLY A 208 -63.81 -6.87 -38.76
C GLY A 208 -62.93 -6.64 -39.99
N LEU A 209 -61.76 -5.99 -39.75
CA LEU A 209 -60.74 -5.74 -40.74
C LEU A 209 -59.72 -6.88 -40.73
N VAL A 210 -59.38 -7.45 -41.88
CA VAL A 210 -58.35 -8.46 -42.03
C VAL A 210 -56.99 -7.73 -42.12
N HIS A 211 -56.12 -8.00 -41.20
CA HIS A 211 -54.75 -7.41 -41.15
C HIS A 211 -53.66 -8.34 -41.66
N ASP A 212 -53.92 -9.65 -41.57
CA ASP A 212 -52.90 -10.64 -41.96
C ASP A 212 -53.59 -11.99 -42.23
N GLN A 213 -52.88 -12.90 -42.87
CA GLN A 213 -53.27 -14.25 -43.16
C GLN A 213 -52.15 -15.24 -42.86
N SER A 214 -52.52 -16.45 -42.39
CA SER A 214 -51.48 -17.50 -42.17
C SER A 214 -50.95 -17.95 -43.54
N SER A 215 -49.72 -18.49 -43.51
CA SER A 215 -49.01 -18.98 -44.71
C SER A 215 -49.79 -20.02 -45.51
N THR A 216 -50.69 -20.78 -44.86
CA THR A 216 -51.57 -21.77 -45.50
C THR A 216 -52.85 -21.18 -45.92
N GLY A 217 -53.18 -19.93 -45.65
CA GLY A 217 -54.48 -19.30 -45.94
C GLY A 217 -55.64 -19.75 -45.04
N ALA A 218 -55.42 -20.70 -44.13
CA ALA A 218 -56.49 -21.31 -43.34
C ALA A 218 -56.91 -20.41 -42.12
N THR A 219 -56.15 -19.40 -41.76
CA THR A 219 -56.43 -18.50 -40.64
C THR A 219 -56.27 -17.05 -41.07
N LEU A 220 -57.33 -16.27 -40.83
CA LEU A 220 -57.31 -14.81 -41.03
C LEU A 220 -57.19 -14.11 -39.69
N PHE A 221 -56.30 -13.14 -39.63
CA PHE A 221 -56.11 -12.30 -38.44
C PHE A 221 -57.00 -11.07 -38.56
N ILE A 222 -58.14 -11.13 -37.88
CA ILE A 222 -59.22 -10.13 -38.02
C ILE A 222 -59.20 -9.22 -36.78
N GLU A 223 -59.22 -7.91 -37.03
CA GLU A 223 -59.51 -6.89 -36.02
C GLU A 223 -61.04 -6.70 -35.97
N PRO A 224 -61.67 -7.09 -34.86
CA PRO A 224 -63.15 -6.88 -34.78
C PRO A 224 -63.52 -5.39 -34.85
N ILE A 225 -64.54 -5.01 -35.52
CA ILE A 225 -65.01 -3.61 -35.66
C ILE A 225 -65.18 -2.93 -34.31
N SER A 226 -65.58 -3.65 -33.28
CA SER A 226 -65.74 -3.15 -31.91
C SER A 226 -64.38 -2.82 -31.19
N LEU A 227 -63.25 -3.26 -31.75
CA LEU A 227 -61.91 -2.95 -31.22
C LEU A 227 -61.18 -1.88 -32.02
N VAL A 228 -61.64 -1.56 -33.25
CA VAL A 228 -60.92 -0.62 -34.15
C VAL A 228 -60.67 0.73 -33.50
N ASN A 229 -61.66 1.31 -32.83
CA ASN A 229 -61.51 2.61 -32.15
C ASN A 229 -60.49 2.51 -31.03
N LEU A 230 -60.51 1.46 -30.18
CA LEU A 230 -59.60 1.24 -29.10
C LEU A 230 -58.11 1.02 -29.57
N ASN A 231 -57.95 0.22 -30.62
CA ASN A 231 -56.71 0.02 -31.28
C ASN A 231 -56.13 1.33 -31.89
N ASN A 232 -57.03 2.15 -32.51
CA ASN A 232 -56.60 3.47 -33.00
C ASN A 232 -56.14 4.42 -31.88
N GLU A 233 -56.91 4.46 -30.77
CA GLU A 233 -56.52 5.26 -29.58
C GLU A 233 -55.19 4.80 -29.01
N ILE A 234 -54.97 3.49 -28.92
CA ILE A 234 -53.67 2.94 -28.48
C ILE A 234 -52.55 3.37 -29.42
N LYS A 235 -52.75 3.23 -30.73
CA LYS A 235 -51.78 3.64 -31.75
C LYS A 235 -51.44 5.14 -31.65
N GLU A 236 -52.44 5.97 -31.48
CA GLU A 236 -52.27 7.42 -31.28
C GLU A 236 -51.47 7.72 -30.00
N LEU A 237 -51.77 7.02 -28.89
CA LEU A 237 -51.04 7.17 -27.64
C LEU A 237 -49.58 6.69 -27.77
N MET A 238 -49.33 5.59 -28.51
CA MET A 238 -47.93 5.12 -28.76
C MET A 238 -47.14 6.14 -29.59
N LEU A 239 -47.78 6.78 -30.59
CA LEU A 239 -47.12 7.86 -31.35
C LEU A 239 -46.87 9.08 -30.49
N LYS A 240 -47.80 9.45 -29.60
CA LYS A 240 -47.61 10.54 -28.63
C LYS A 240 -46.49 10.20 -27.62
N GLU A 241 -46.40 8.95 -27.16
CA GLU A 241 -45.32 8.49 -26.29
C GLU A 241 -43.96 8.65 -26.97
N LYS A 242 -43.85 8.18 -28.23
CA LYS A 242 -42.61 8.31 -29.00
C LYS A 242 -42.22 9.77 -29.21
N ALA A 243 -43.15 10.62 -29.60
CA ALA A 243 -42.89 12.06 -29.77
C ALA A 243 -42.46 12.74 -28.46
N GLU A 244 -43.10 12.37 -27.34
CA GLU A 244 -42.72 12.92 -26.01
C GLU A 244 -41.32 12.44 -25.56
N ILE A 245 -40.97 11.18 -25.82
CA ILE A 245 -39.62 10.65 -25.57
C ILE A 245 -38.59 11.43 -26.39
N GLU A 246 -38.84 11.62 -27.69
CA GLU A 246 -37.96 12.41 -28.58
C GLU A 246 -37.78 13.85 -28.05
N ARG A 247 -38.90 14.47 -27.57
CA ARG A 247 -38.85 15.80 -26.95
C ARG A 247 -37.96 15.85 -25.70
N ILE A 248 -38.13 14.86 -24.80
CA ILE A 248 -37.33 14.76 -23.57
C ILE A 248 -35.86 14.60 -23.90
N LEU A 249 -35.51 13.70 -24.82
CA LEU A 249 -34.12 13.49 -25.24
C LEU A 249 -33.53 14.74 -25.91
N SER A 250 -34.30 15.45 -26.72
CA SER A 250 -33.89 16.71 -27.33
C SER A 250 -33.64 17.79 -26.29
N GLU A 251 -34.50 17.93 -25.28
CA GLU A 251 -34.33 18.89 -24.18
C GLU A 251 -33.07 18.60 -23.35
N LEU A 252 -32.86 17.34 -22.98
CA LEU A 252 -31.65 16.93 -22.27
C LEU A 252 -30.39 17.16 -23.11
N SER A 253 -30.44 16.87 -24.42
CA SER A 253 -29.34 17.10 -25.35
C SER A 253 -28.99 18.60 -25.49
N SER A 254 -30.01 19.46 -25.50
CA SER A 254 -29.82 20.92 -25.50
C SER A 254 -29.11 21.38 -24.23
N LYS A 255 -29.49 20.87 -23.04
CA LYS A 255 -28.84 21.19 -21.76
C LYS A 255 -27.39 20.70 -21.73
N VAL A 256 -27.09 19.55 -22.36
CA VAL A 256 -25.70 19.08 -22.55
C VAL A 256 -24.93 20.04 -23.45
N TYR A 257 -25.53 20.48 -24.54
CA TYR A 257 -24.94 21.46 -25.45
C TYR A 257 -24.62 22.78 -24.74
N ASP A 258 -25.53 23.31 -23.96
CA ASP A 258 -25.36 24.57 -23.20
C ASP A 258 -24.20 24.50 -22.22
N ASN A 259 -23.83 23.31 -21.75
CA ASN A 259 -22.74 23.08 -20.80
C ASN A 259 -21.53 22.37 -21.41
N ILE A 260 -21.43 22.31 -22.74
CA ILE A 260 -20.47 21.44 -23.44
C ILE A 260 -19.01 21.70 -23.08
N ASP A 261 -18.62 22.96 -22.92
CA ASP A 261 -17.24 23.32 -22.60
C ASP A 261 -16.87 22.92 -21.17
N THR A 262 -17.79 23.08 -20.23
CA THR A 262 -17.63 22.61 -18.85
C THR A 262 -17.51 21.09 -18.81
N ILE A 263 -18.35 20.37 -19.56
CA ILE A 263 -18.34 18.91 -19.61
C ILE A 263 -17.04 18.40 -20.24
N LYS A 264 -16.54 19.04 -21.33
CA LYS A 264 -15.24 18.73 -21.94
C LYS A 264 -14.09 18.96 -20.98
N SER A 265 -14.10 20.08 -20.25
CA SER A 265 -13.08 20.39 -19.24
C SER A 265 -13.07 19.34 -18.15
N ASN A 266 -14.23 18.99 -17.58
CA ASN A 266 -14.36 17.92 -16.58
C ASN A 266 -13.85 16.57 -17.11
N SER A 267 -14.20 16.20 -18.33
CA SER A 267 -13.75 14.96 -18.97
C SER A 267 -12.23 14.90 -19.10
N ASN A 268 -11.59 16.00 -19.53
CA ASN A 268 -10.14 16.06 -19.66
C ASN A 268 -9.43 15.95 -18.31
N ILE A 269 -9.96 16.62 -17.27
CA ILE A 269 -9.39 16.54 -15.92
C ILE A 269 -9.55 15.13 -15.33
N LEU A 270 -10.72 14.51 -15.50
CA LEU A 270 -10.94 13.13 -15.04
C LEU A 270 -9.99 12.13 -15.74
N ARG A 271 -9.71 12.34 -17.03
CA ARG A 271 -8.71 11.56 -17.78
C ARG A 271 -7.31 11.71 -17.21
N GLU A 272 -6.90 12.94 -16.87
CA GLU A 272 -5.60 13.22 -16.23
C GLU A 272 -5.54 12.61 -14.83
N LEU A 273 -6.60 12.74 -14.04
CA LEU A 273 -6.71 12.14 -12.72
C LEU A 273 -6.64 10.59 -12.78
N ASP A 274 -7.34 9.95 -13.73
CA ASP A 274 -7.24 8.50 -13.93
C ASP A 274 -5.81 8.07 -14.23
N PHE A 275 -5.10 8.82 -15.08
CA PHE A 275 -3.67 8.60 -15.37
C PHE A 275 -2.81 8.72 -14.12
N ILE A 276 -2.99 9.78 -13.31
CA ILE A 276 -2.22 9.99 -12.08
C ILE A 276 -2.51 8.88 -11.06
N PHE A 277 -3.78 8.53 -10.87
CA PHE A 277 -4.16 7.45 -9.96
C PHE A 277 -3.74 6.06 -10.45
N ALA A 278 -3.66 5.85 -11.76
CA ALA A 278 -3.07 4.63 -12.33
C ALA A 278 -1.59 4.50 -11.94
N LYS A 279 -0.81 5.60 -12.00
CA LYS A 279 0.57 5.65 -11.52
C LYS A 279 0.65 5.36 -10.01
N GLY A 280 -0.23 5.95 -9.20
CA GLY A 280 -0.31 5.70 -7.76
C GLY A 280 -0.64 4.23 -7.42
N LYS A 281 -1.60 3.61 -8.11
CA LYS A 281 -1.92 2.18 -7.95
C LYS A 281 -0.75 1.28 -8.33
N TYR A 282 -0.07 1.60 -9.43
CA TYR A 282 1.12 0.86 -9.85
C TYR A 282 2.26 0.99 -8.85
N ALA A 283 2.47 2.19 -8.31
CA ALA A 283 3.44 2.44 -7.24
C ALA A 283 3.13 1.60 -5.97
N SER A 284 1.87 1.53 -5.57
CA SER A 284 1.41 0.67 -4.46
C SER A 284 1.73 -0.80 -4.72
N ALA A 285 1.46 -1.31 -5.94
CA ALA A 285 1.74 -2.70 -6.31
C ALA A 285 3.24 -3.04 -6.29
N LEU A 286 4.12 -2.08 -6.56
CA LEU A 286 5.57 -2.22 -6.51
C LEU A 286 6.17 -1.94 -5.12
N ASN A 287 5.40 -1.48 -4.13
CA ASN A 287 5.89 -0.88 -2.90
C ASN A 287 6.94 0.21 -3.21
N ALA A 288 6.61 1.07 -4.16
CA ALA A 288 7.50 2.10 -4.68
C ALA A 288 7.49 3.35 -3.80
N ILE A 289 8.61 4.08 -3.82
CA ILE A 289 8.79 5.35 -3.11
C ILE A 289 9.05 6.49 -4.09
N LYS A 290 8.83 7.72 -3.65
CA LYS A 290 9.25 8.91 -4.37
C LYS A 290 10.75 9.14 -4.17
N PRO A 291 11.58 9.03 -5.22
CA PRO A 291 13.00 9.36 -5.11
C PRO A 291 13.20 10.89 -5.08
N THR A 292 14.30 11.34 -4.50
CA THR A 292 14.76 12.71 -4.67
C THR A 292 15.50 12.86 -6.00
N VAL A 293 15.17 13.87 -6.78
CA VAL A 293 15.85 14.14 -8.06
C VAL A 293 17.04 15.06 -7.84
N THR A 294 18.22 14.64 -8.28
CA THR A 294 19.46 15.44 -8.14
C THR A 294 19.88 16.06 -9.47
N THR A 295 20.41 17.28 -9.42
CA THR A 295 20.89 18.01 -10.59
C THR A 295 22.41 17.89 -10.80
N ASP A 296 23.12 17.37 -9.82
CA ASP A 296 24.58 17.14 -9.84
C ASP A 296 25.00 15.90 -10.62
N ARG A 297 24.03 15.21 -11.23
CA ARG A 297 24.25 13.99 -12.02
C ARG A 297 24.80 12.82 -11.19
N SER A 298 24.54 12.85 -9.89
CA SER A 298 24.77 11.73 -9.00
C SER A 298 23.45 10.99 -8.71
N PHE A 299 23.53 9.73 -8.36
CA PHE A 299 22.40 8.98 -7.85
C PHE A 299 22.84 7.97 -6.80
N ASP A 300 21.92 7.59 -5.94
CA ASP A 300 22.11 6.61 -4.89
C ASP A 300 20.80 5.83 -4.71
N ILE A 301 20.71 4.65 -5.32
CA ILE A 301 19.55 3.77 -5.28
C ILE A 301 19.77 2.76 -4.16
N ILE A 302 19.04 2.90 -3.07
CA ILE A 302 19.12 2.03 -1.90
C ILE A 302 18.10 0.90 -2.04
N ALA A 303 18.56 -0.34 -1.99
CA ALA A 303 17.74 -1.54 -2.12
C ALA A 303 16.80 -1.50 -3.34
N GLY A 304 17.31 -1.01 -4.48
CA GLY A 304 16.57 -0.93 -5.73
C GLY A 304 16.19 -2.31 -6.26
N LYS A 305 14.95 -2.46 -6.72
CA LYS A 305 14.41 -3.72 -7.27
C LYS A 305 14.06 -3.55 -8.74
N HIS A 306 14.30 -4.60 -9.54
CA HIS A 306 13.89 -4.60 -10.94
C HIS A 306 12.35 -4.69 -11.07
N PRO A 307 11.66 -3.68 -11.63
CA PRO A 307 10.19 -3.58 -11.57
C PRO A 307 9.44 -4.64 -12.40
N LEU A 308 10.13 -5.35 -13.29
CA LEU A 308 9.54 -6.41 -14.12
C LEU A 308 9.72 -7.82 -13.55
N ILE A 309 10.57 -7.99 -12.53
CA ILE A 309 10.78 -9.28 -11.83
C ILE A 309 9.74 -9.39 -10.71
N ASP A 310 9.35 -10.64 -10.39
CA ASP A 310 8.40 -10.90 -9.30
C ASP A 310 8.92 -10.33 -7.97
N PRO A 311 8.14 -9.52 -7.26
CA PRO A 311 8.51 -8.93 -5.96
C PRO A 311 8.97 -9.93 -4.90
N LYS A 312 8.58 -11.21 -5.02
CA LYS A 312 8.96 -12.28 -4.07
C LYS A 312 10.36 -12.85 -4.35
N THR A 313 10.82 -12.78 -5.59
CA THR A 313 12.08 -13.38 -6.02
C THR A 313 13.16 -12.35 -6.34
N VAL A 314 12.78 -11.10 -6.59
CA VAL A 314 13.72 -10.03 -6.90
C VAL A 314 14.65 -9.73 -5.73
N VAL A 315 15.94 -9.73 -5.97
CA VAL A 315 16.96 -9.35 -4.97
C VAL A 315 17.22 -7.85 -5.06
N PRO A 316 17.06 -7.12 -3.94
CA PRO A 316 17.34 -5.69 -3.91
C PRO A 316 18.84 -5.42 -3.98
N SER A 317 19.25 -4.38 -4.71
CA SER A 317 20.65 -3.97 -4.86
C SER A 317 20.84 -2.49 -4.54
N ASP A 318 21.97 -2.18 -3.88
CA ASP A 318 22.41 -0.81 -3.63
C ASP A 318 23.33 -0.39 -4.79
N ILE A 319 22.99 0.71 -5.47
CA ILE A 319 23.73 1.17 -6.66
C ILE A 319 23.87 2.68 -6.62
N TYR A 320 25.10 3.18 -6.58
CA TYR A 320 25.38 4.60 -6.55
C TYR A 320 26.47 5.00 -7.54
N LEU A 321 26.41 6.24 -8.02
CA LEU A 321 27.34 6.79 -9.00
C LEU A 321 27.32 8.31 -8.95
N GLY A 322 28.45 8.95 -9.24
CA GLY A 322 28.55 10.37 -9.52
C GLY A 322 29.06 11.23 -8.38
N LYS A 323 29.25 10.68 -7.15
CA LYS A 323 29.88 11.36 -6.01
C LYS A 323 31.38 11.10 -6.00
N ASP A 324 31.78 9.87 -5.68
CA ASP A 324 33.18 9.49 -5.51
C ASP A 324 33.80 9.04 -6.84
N PHE A 325 33.02 8.50 -7.73
CA PHE A 325 33.43 8.03 -9.05
C PHE A 325 32.35 8.30 -10.10
N THR A 326 32.79 8.36 -11.37
CA THR A 326 31.93 8.67 -12.53
C THR A 326 31.67 7.46 -13.42
N THR A 327 32.46 6.42 -13.23
CA THR A 327 32.33 5.17 -13.98
C THR A 327 32.31 3.97 -13.03
N LEU A 328 31.36 3.08 -13.22
CA LEU A 328 31.24 1.82 -12.49
C LEU A 328 31.45 0.64 -13.45
N MET A 329 32.51 -0.16 -13.17
CA MET A 329 32.86 -1.36 -13.93
C MET A 329 32.35 -2.61 -13.22
N ILE A 330 31.28 -3.24 -13.73
CA ILE A 330 30.69 -4.43 -13.12
C ILE A 330 31.32 -5.69 -13.74
N THR A 331 31.92 -6.51 -12.90
CA THR A 331 32.58 -7.75 -13.29
C THR A 331 31.92 -8.98 -12.65
N GLY A 332 32.20 -10.17 -13.16
CA GLY A 332 31.62 -11.42 -12.66
C GLY A 332 31.07 -12.31 -13.78
N PRO A 333 30.50 -13.49 -13.45
CA PRO A 333 29.93 -14.41 -14.42
C PRO A 333 28.67 -13.83 -15.11
N ASN A 334 28.39 -14.25 -16.35
CA ASN A 334 27.22 -13.76 -17.10
C ASN A 334 25.90 -14.11 -16.41
N THR A 335 25.85 -15.27 -15.77
CA THR A 335 24.68 -15.73 -15.01
C THR A 335 24.48 -14.93 -13.71
N GLY A 336 25.43 -14.08 -13.29
CA GLY A 336 25.41 -13.35 -12.02
C GLY A 336 24.42 -12.19 -11.94
N GLY A 337 23.82 -11.76 -13.05
CA GLY A 337 22.83 -10.66 -13.07
C GLY A 337 23.40 -9.29 -13.44
N LYS A 338 24.57 -9.22 -14.09
CA LYS A 338 25.19 -7.97 -14.60
C LYS A 338 24.21 -7.17 -15.47
N THR A 339 23.66 -7.80 -16.50
CA THR A 339 22.65 -7.21 -17.41
C THR A 339 21.39 -6.76 -16.67
N VAL A 340 20.94 -7.52 -15.67
CA VAL A 340 19.79 -7.16 -14.84
C VAL A 340 20.08 -5.89 -14.04
N THR A 341 21.29 -5.74 -13.50
CA THR A 341 21.71 -4.53 -12.77
C THR A 341 21.70 -3.31 -13.67
N LEU A 342 22.27 -3.39 -14.88
CA LEU A 342 22.23 -2.32 -15.89
C LEU A 342 20.80 -1.92 -16.23
N LYS A 343 19.95 -2.92 -16.57
CA LYS A 343 18.53 -2.67 -16.86
C LYS A 343 17.80 -2.07 -15.68
N THR A 344 18.11 -2.50 -14.46
CA THR A 344 17.49 -1.93 -13.25
C THR A 344 17.80 -0.45 -13.14
N VAL A 345 19.07 -0.04 -13.21
CA VAL A 345 19.45 1.38 -13.13
C VAL A 345 18.76 2.18 -14.23
N GLY A 346 18.88 1.75 -15.49
CA GLY A 346 18.27 2.47 -16.61
C GLY A 346 16.76 2.59 -16.47
N LEU A 347 16.08 1.51 -16.06
CA LEU A 347 14.63 1.47 -15.97
C LEU A 347 14.10 2.32 -14.79
N LEU A 348 14.77 2.28 -13.63
CA LEU A 348 14.40 3.12 -12.49
C LEU A 348 14.58 4.61 -12.80
N HIS A 349 15.62 5.00 -13.54
CA HIS A 349 15.77 6.37 -14.02
C HIS A 349 14.66 6.75 -15.00
N LEU A 350 14.35 5.91 -16.00
CA LEU A 350 13.25 6.17 -16.93
C LEU A 350 11.91 6.31 -16.22
N MET A 351 11.64 5.46 -15.22
CA MET A 351 10.43 5.54 -14.40
C MET A 351 10.37 6.90 -13.67
N ALA A 352 11.41 7.24 -12.91
CA ALA A 352 11.44 8.49 -12.16
C ALA A 352 11.31 9.72 -13.06
N LEU A 353 12.07 9.78 -14.17
CA LEU A 353 12.01 10.85 -15.14
C LEU A 353 10.65 10.96 -15.87
N SER A 354 9.85 9.88 -15.84
CA SER A 354 8.46 9.87 -16.35
C SER A 354 7.41 10.11 -15.27
N GLY A 355 7.81 10.53 -14.05
CA GLY A 355 6.90 10.79 -12.93
C GLY A 355 6.30 9.54 -12.32
N LEU A 356 6.96 8.38 -12.45
CA LEU A 356 6.62 7.13 -11.78
C LEU A 356 7.49 6.96 -10.54
N LEU A 357 6.91 6.52 -9.43
CA LEU A 357 7.67 6.15 -8.24
C LEU A 357 8.48 4.87 -8.51
N ILE A 358 9.59 4.69 -7.78
CA ILE A 358 10.53 3.59 -8.00
C ILE A 358 10.50 2.56 -6.87
N PRO A 359 10.60 1.25 -7.18
CA PRO A 359 10.71 0.20 -6.16
C PRO A 359 12.10 0.19 -5.53
N ALA A 360 12.30 1.07 -4.56
CA ALA A 360 13.53 1.25 -3.81
C ALA A 360 13.21 1.60 -2.34
N LYS A 361 14.23 1.77 -1.50
CA LYS A 361 14.07 2.20 -0.11
C LYS A 361 14.08 3.72 -0.01
N ASP A 362 13.43 4.25 1.03
CA ASP A 362 13.44 5.68 1.35
C ASP A 362 14.87 6.22 1.47
N GLY A 363 15.07 7.46 1.02
CA GLY A 363 16.39 8.09 0.92
C GLY A 363 17.09 7.87 -0.41
N SER A 364 16.50 7.08 -1.32
CA SER A 364 17.05 6.90 -2.67
C SER A 364 16.98 8.20 -3.48
N THR A 365 18.05 8.45 -4.25
CA THR A 365 18.16 9.61 -5.14
C THR A 365 18.36 9.16 -6.58
N ILE A 366 17.82 9.91 -7.53
CA ILE A 366 17.94 9.69 -8.97
C ILE A 366 18.56 10.92 -9.62
N GLY A 367 19.59 10.72 -10.44
CA GLY A 367 20.20 11.79 -11.24
C GLY A 367 19.29 12.23 -12.38
N PHE A 368 19.17 13.54 -12.57
CA PHE A 368 18.53 14.06 -13.78
C PHE A 368 19.50 13.96 -14.96
N PHE A 369 19.25 13.00 -15.83
CA PHE A 369 19.97 12.84 -17.10
C PHE A 369 19.06 13.21 -18.25
N LYS A 370 19.55 14.12 -19.11
CA LYS A 370 18.81 14.51 -20.33
C LYS A 370 18.70 13.34 -21.30
N ASP A 371 19.78 12.57 -21.39
CA ASP A 371 19.86 11.41 -22.26
C ASP A 371 20.39 10.17 -21.51
N ILE A 372 19.75 9.05 -21.74
CA ILE A 372 20.19 7.74 -21.28
C ILE A 372 20.47 6.92 -22.53
N PHE A 373 21.69 6.40 -22.65
CA PHE A 373 22.09 5.53 -23.73
C PHE A 373 22.29 4.12 -23.18
N ALA A 374 21.91 3.13 -23.99
CA ALA A 374 22.08 1.73 -23.64
C ALA A 374 22.58 0.92 -24.84
N ASP A 375 23.63 0.15 -24.60
CA ASP A 375 24.06 -0.92 -25.45
C ASP A 375 24.02 -2.22 -24.64
N ILE A 376 22.86 -2.87 -24.64
CA ILE A 376 22.53 -4.03 -23.79
C ILE A 376 21.80 -5.07 -24.64
N GLY A 377 22.24 -6.31 -24.56
CA GLY A 377 21.60 -7.49 -25.14
C GLY A 377 22.28 -8.00 -26.41
N ASP A 378 22.18 -9.31 -26.62
CA ASP A 378 22.55 -9.99 -27.86
C ASP A 378 21.46 -9.73 -28.91
N GLU A 379 21.79 -9.06 -29.99
CA GLU A 379 20.95 -9.02 -31.20
C GLU A 379 21.05 -10.37 -31.92
N GLN A 380 20.62 -11.48 -31.30
CA GLN A 380 20.48 -12.79 -31.93
C GLN A 380 19.23 -12.85 -32.84
N SER A 381 18.94 -11.82 -33.58
CA SER A 381 17.95 -11.91 -34.64
C SER A 381 18.64 -12.50 -35.89
N ILE A 382 18.22 -13.68 -36.28
CA ILE A 382 18.66 -14.43 -37.47
C ILE A 382 18.56 -13.59 -38.77
N GLU A 383 17.89 -12.45 -38.73
CA GLU A 383 17.64 -11.58 -39.90
C GLU A 383 18.73 -10.52 -40.17
N GLN A 384 19.67 -10.28 -39.24
CA GLN A 384 20.78 -9.34 -39.47
C GLN A 384 22.11 -10.06 -39.54
N SER A 385 22.65 -10.16 -40.74
CA SER A 385 23.92 -10.82 -41.12
C SER A 385 25.20 -10.09 -40.66
N LEU A 386 25.11 -9.07 -39.83
CA LEU A 386 26.25 -8.39 -39.21
C LEU A 386 26.72 -9.19 -37.99
N SER A 387 28.04 -9.34 -37.80
CA SER A 387 28.56 -9.94 -36.57
C SER A 387 28.08 -9.16 -35.33
N THR A 388 27.89 -9.84 -34.21
CA THR A 388 27.51 -9.21 -32.94
C THR A 388 28.41 -8.02 -32.58
N PHE A 389 29.71 -8.12 -32.81
CA PHE A 389 30.67 -7.04 -32.63
C PHE A 389 30.36 -5.79 -33.48
N SER A 390 30.01 -5.97 -34.77
CA SER A 390 29.73 -4.83 -35.66
C SER A 390 28.46 -4.08 -35.26
N SER A 391 27.42 -4.78 -34.80
CA SER A 391 26.20 -4.13 -34.34
C SER A 391 26.39 -3.35 -33.04
N HIS A 392 27.16 -3.89 -32.07
CA HIS A 392 27.56 -3.17 -30.87
C HIS A 392 28.38 -1.92 -31.20
N MET A 393 29.43 -2.07 -32.10
CA MET A 393 30.26 -0.94 -32.48
C MET A 393 29.47 0.16 -33.21
N THR A 394 28.54 -0.17 -34.08
CA THR A 394 27.67 0.83 -34.73
C THR A 394 26.86 1.62 -33.69
N ASN A 395 26.32 0.95 -32.68
CA ASN A 395 25.60 1.62 -31.59
C ASN A 395 26.52 2.47 -30.73
N ILE A 396 27.69 1.95 -30.36
CA ILE A 396 28.69 2.69 -29.57
C ILE A 396 29.17 3.94 -30.31
N VAL A 397 29.40 3.88 -31.63
CA VAL A 397 29.71 5.08 -32.44
C VAL A 397 28.60 6.12 -32.30
N SER A 398 27.33 5.73 -32.49
CA SER A 398 26.20 6.65 -32.32
C SER A 398 26.13 7.23 -30.90
N ILE A 399 26.46 6.46 -29.86
CA ILE A 399 26.53 6.94 -28.47
C ILE A 399 27.69 7.93 -28.30
N LEU A 400 28.86 7.60 -28.86
CA LEU A 400 30.01 8.50 -28.81
C LEU A 400 29.76 9.84 -29.50
N ASP A 401 29.00 9.88 -30.57
CA ASP A 401 28.70 11.14 -31.26
C ASP A 401 27.78 12.08 -30.44
N GLU A 402 26.89 11.54 -29.62
CA GLU A 402 25.83 12.31 -28.94
C GLU A 402 26.04 12.47 -27.43
N ALA A 403 26.75 11.52 -26.79
CA ALA A 403 26.94 11.54 -25.35
C ALA A 403 27.74 12.77 -24.88
N ASN A 404 27.26 13.37 -23.80
CA ASN A 404 27.82 14.57 -23.20
C ASN A 404 27.74 14.49 -21.66
N SER A 405 28.08 15.57 -20.98
CA SER A 405 28.08 15.61 -19.52
C SER A 405 26.72 15.33 -18.86
N ASN A 406 25.60 15.47 -19.57
CA ASN A 406 24.24 15.20 -19.06
C ASN A 406 23.73 13.81 -19.46
N SER A 407 24.63 12.91 -19.84
CA SER A 407 24.29 11.57 -20.31
C SER A 407 24.66 10.49 -19.29
N LEU A 408 23.76 9.51 -19.13
CA LEU A 408 24.02 8.23 -18.48
C LEU A 408 24.21 7.17 -19.59
N VAL A 409 25.32 6.48 -19.57
CA VAL A 409 25.66 5.46 -20.58
C VAL A 409 25.78 4.09 -19.93
N LEU A 410 25.07 3.12 -20.48
CA LEU A 410 24.97 1.75 -19.98
C LEU A 410 25.51 0.80 -21.06
N PHE A 411 26.61 0.12 -20.76
CA PHE A 411 27.24 -0.84 -21.66
C PHE A 411 27.19 -2.26 -21.08
N ASP A 412 26.70 -3.21 -21.83
CA ASP A 412 26.77 -4.63 -21.48
C ASP A 412 27.85 -5.31 -22.31
N GLU A 413 28.73 -6.07 -21.64
CA GLU A 413 29.86 -6.80 -22.23
C GLU A 413 30.74 -5.95 -23.16
N LEU A 414 31.11 -4.73 -22.70
CA LEU A 414 31.89 -3.80 -23.51
C LEU A 414 33.19 -4.40 -24.02
N GLY A 415 33.37 -4.36 -25.34
CA GLY A 415 34.53 -4.88 -26.05
C GLY A 415 34.44 -6.37 -26.44
N SER A 416 33.34 -7.06 -26.12
CA SER A 416 33.15 -8.48 -26.50
C SER A 416 32.96 -8.69 -28.00
N GLY A 417 33.20 -9.93 -28.45
CA GLY A 417 32.95 -10.33 -29.82
C GLY A 417 34.15 -10.14 -30.79
N THR A 418 35.32 -9.73 -30.29
CA THR A 418 36.59 -9.64 -31.03
C THR A 418 37.75 -10.26 -30.25
N ASP A 419 38.99 -10.12 -30.73
CA ASP A 419 40.17 -10.51 -29.96
C ASP A 419 40.16 -9.87 -28.57
N PRO A 420 40.43 -10.65 -27.49
CA PRO A 420 40.32 -10.13 -26.13
C PRO A 420 41.22 -8.93 -25.82
N VAL A 421 42.42 -8.86 -26.41
CA VAL A 421 43.36 -7.76 -26.17
C VAL A 421 42.90 -6.50 -26.91
N GLU A 422 42.44 -6.63 -28.15
CA GLU A 422 41.90 -5.52 -28.93
C GLU A 422 40.58 -5.02 -28.31
N GLY A 423 39.70 -5.93 -27.91
CA GLY A 423 38.44 -5.61 -27.27
C GLY A 423 38.62 -4.85 -25.95
N ALA A 424 39.56 -5.28 -25.10
CA ALA A 424 39.87 -4.59 -23.87
C ALA A 424 40.46 -3.18 -24.11
N ALA A 425 41.37 -3.04 -25.09
CA ALA A 425 41.95 -1.74 -25.44
C ALA A 425 40.91 -0.76 -25.98
N LEU A 426 39.98 -1.23 -26.84
CA LEU A 426 38.86 -0.44 -27.34
C LEU A 426 37.92 -0.01 -26.20
N ALA A 427 37.59 -0.92 -25.29
CA ALA A 427 36.75 -0.63 -24.17
C ALA A 427 37.33 0.47 -23.27
N VAL A 428 38.62 0.42 -22.95
CA VAL A 428 39.32 1.47 -22.19
C VAL A 428 39.24 2.81 -22.94
N ALA A 429 39.55 2.82 -24.25
CA ALA A 429 39.51 4.06 -25.02
C ALA A 429 38.13 4.69 -25.10
N ILE A 430 37.07 3.89 -25.23
CA ILE A 430 35.67 4.33 -25.20
C ILE A 430 35.32 4.96 -23.86
N ILE A 431 35.65 4.30 -22.74
CA ILE A 431 35.40 4.80 -21.37
C ILE A 431 36.15 6.11 -21.15
N GLU A 432 37.43 6.19 -21.48
CA GLU A 432 38.18 7.44 -21.34
C GLU A 432 37.61 8.59 -22.15
N THR A 433 37.18 8.31 -23.37
CA THR A 433 36.55 9.34 -24.21
C THR A 433 35.28 9.88 -23.61
N LEU A 434 34.41 9.02 -23.10
CA LEU A 434 33.16 9.43 -22.44
C LEU A 434 33.39 10.11 -21.08
N ASN A 435 34.38 9.66 -20.30
CA ASN A 435 34.80 10.30 -19.07
C ASN A 435 35.33 11.72 -19.31
N LYS A 436 36.15 11.94 -20.34
CA LYS A 436 36.60 13.28 -20.75
C LYS A 436 35.44 14.20 -21.12
N ARG A 437 34.32 13.67 -21.63
CA ARG A 437 33.09 14.40 -21.91
C ARG A 437 32.21 14.64 -20.66
N GLY A 438 32.56 14.03 -19.52
CA GLY A 438 31.85 14.16 -18.27
C GLY A 438 30.58 13.27 -18.14
N SER A 439 30.40 12.28 -19.03
CA SER A 439 29.30 11.33 -18.96
C SER A 439 29.39 10.46 -17.71
N ARG A 440 28.25 9.93 -17.25
CA ARG A 440 28.21 8.89 -16.22
C ARG A 440 28.11 7.53 -16.92
N ILE A 441 28.95 6.57 -16.50
CA ILE A 441 29.09 5.29 -17.20
C ILE A 441 28.88 4.13 -16.23
N ILE A 442 28.07 3.16 -16.63
CA ILE A 442 28.07 1.83 -16.03
C ILE A 442 28.34 0.83 -17.14
N ALA A 443 29.40 0.08 -17.00
CA ALA A 443 29.78 -0.93 -17.99
C ALA A 443 29.98 -2.29 -17.36
N THR A 444 29.57 -3.35 -18.02
CA THR A 444 29.89 -4.72 -17.62
C THR A 444 31.01 -5.28 -18.50
N THR A 445 31.82 -6.11 -17.93
CA THR A 445 32.91 -6.79 -18.66
C THR A 445 33.30 -8.09 -17.98
N HIS A 446 33.96 -8.93 -18.75
CA HIS A 446 34.63 -10.15 -18.27
C HIS A 446 36.16 -10.08 -18.41
N TYR A 447 36.72 -8.98 -18.96
CA TYR A 447 38.15 -8.82 -19.18
C TYR A 447 38.89 -8.42 -17.90
N SER A 448 40.02 -9.11 -17.62
CA SER A 448 40.86 -8.84 -16.47
C SER A 448 41.60 -7.49 -16.58
N GLU A 449 41.91 -7.07 -17.80
CA GLU A 449 42.56 -5.80 -18.13
C GLU A 449 41.71 -4.59 -17.65
N LEU A 450 40.39 -4.67 -17.82
CA LEU A 450 39.49 -3.61 -17.37
C LEU A 450 39.32 -3.58 -15.82
N LYS A 451 39.44 -4.73 -15.16
CA LYS A 451 39.51 -4.76 -13.67
C LYS A 451 40.77 -4.02 -13.20
N GLY A 452 41.92 -4.27 -13.82
CA GLY A 452 43.19 -3.61 -13.54
C GLY A 452 43.17 -2.12 -13.88
N TYR A 453 42.52 -1.73 -14.97
CA TYR A 453 42.31 -0.35 -15.36
C TYR A 453 41.50 0.42 -14.27
N ALA A 454 40.39 -0.14 -13.82
CA ALA A 454 39.55 0.49 -12.80
C ALA A 454 40.26 0.62 -11.45
N LEU A 455 41.17 -0.31 -11.07
CA LEU A 455 41.97 -0.18 -9.85
C LEU A 455 43.02 0.94 -9.90
N LYS A 456 43.48 1.31 -11.10
CA LYS A 456 44.55 2.28 -11.31
C LYS A 456 44.04 3.68 -11.67
N THR A 457 42.79 3.80 -12.12
CA THR A 457 42.28 5.05 -12.70
C THR A 457 41.36 5.76 -11.73
N PRO A 458 41.72 6.96 -11.22
CA PRO A 458 40.81 7.75 -10.37
C PRO A 458 39.48 8.05 -11.04
N GLY A 459 38.38 7.93 -10.31
CA GLY A 459 37.03 8.18 -10.83
C GLY A 459 36.41 6.98 -11.59
N VAL A 460 37.12 5.85 -11.68
CA VAL A 460 36.59 4.57 -12.16
C VAL A 460 36.59 3.58 -10.99
N GLU A 461 35.46 2.97 -10.69
CA GLU A 461 35.33 2.04 -9.59
C GLU A 461 34.93 0.64 -10.07
N ASN A 462 35.46 -0.38 -9.43
CA ASN A 462 35.09 -1.76 -9.68
C ASN A 462 33.81 -2.13 -8.90
N ALA A 463 33.03 -3.00 -9.49
CA ALA A 463 31.96 -3.71 -8.79
C ALA A 463 31.92 -5.18 -9.23
N SER A 464 31.40 -6.03 -8.37
CA SER A 464 31.16 -7.42 -8.70
C SER A 464 29.74 -7.84 -8.33
N VAL A 465 29.21 -8.78 -9.11
CA VAL A 465 27.97 -9.47 -8.71
C VAL A 465 28.38 -10.71 -7.92
N GLU A 466 27.85 -10.80 -6.70
CA GLU A 466 28.12 -11.91 -5.79
C GLU A 466 27.56 -13.22 -6.38
N PHE A 467 28.37 -14.26 -6.36
CA PHE A 467 28.01 -15.59 -6.82
C PHE A 467 28.26 -16.62 -5.72
N ASP A 468 27.26 -17.39 -5.37
CA ASP A 468 27.40 -18.46 -4.39
C ASP A 468 28.00 -19.70 -5.05
N VAL A 469 29.24 -19.97 -4.74
CA VAL A 469 29.97 -21.12 -5.25
C VAL A 469 29.47 -22.43 -4.65
N GLU A 470 28.86 -22.39 -3.47
CA GLU A 470 28.34 -23.60 -2.81
C GLU A 470 27.06 -24.11 -3.49
N THR A 471 26.16 -23.22 -3.81
CA THR A 471 24.88 -23.56 -4.47
C THR A 471 24.96 -23.49 -5.99
N LEU A 472 26.04 -22.98 -6.57
CA LEU A 472 26.19 -22.63 -8.00
C LEU A 472 25.08 -21.69 -8.50
N ARG A 473 24.58 -20.80 -7.61
CA ARG A 473 23.53 -19.86 -7.93
C ARG A 473 24.01 -18.43 -7.76
N PRO A 474 23.55 -17.49 -8.61
CA PRO A 474 23.80 -16.08 -8.39
C PRO A 474 23.00 -15.60 -7.18
N THR A 475 23.61 -14.79 -6.33
CA THR A 475 22.89 -14.09 -5.26
C THR A 475 22.26 -12.80 -5.76
N TYR A 476 22.61 -12.34 -6.97
CA TYR A 476 22.20 -11.08 -7.61
C TYR A 476 22.56 -9.82 -6.80
N ARG A 477 23.45 -9.94 -5.84
CA ARG A 477 23.87 -8.85 -4.98
C ARG A 477 25.08 -8.13 -5.61
N LEU A 478 25.01 -6.80 -5.74
CA LEU A 478 26.12 -5.98 -6.24
C LEU A 478 27.03 -5.55 -5.07
N LEU A 479 28.33 -5.74 -5.24
CA LEU A 479 29.38 -5.34 -4.31
C LEU A 479 30.23 -4.28 -4.99
N ILE A 480 30.07 -3.01 -4.65
CA ILE A 480 30.84 -1.88 -5.20
C ILE A 480 32.16 -1.76 -4.43
N GLY A 481 33.24 -1.37 -5.12
CA GLY A 481 34.59 -1.28 -4.55
C GLY A 481 35.40 -2.57 -4.68
N ILE A 482 34.84 -3.64 -5.26
CA ILE A 482 35.48 -4.95 -5.32
C ILE A 482 35.38 -5.52 -6.73
N PRO A 483 36.50 -5.81 -7.39
CA PRO A 483 36.49 -6.54 -8.64
C PRO A 483 36.02 -8.00 -8.44
N GLY A 484 35.26 -8.53 -9.39
CA GLY A 484 34.82 -9.92 -9.37
C GLY A 484 35.95 -10.91 -9.67
N LYS A 485 36.04 -11.98 -8.87
CA LYS A 485 36.92 -13.10 -9.17
C LYS A 485 36.35 -13.97 -10.29
N SER A 486 37.25 -14.64 -11.00
CA SER A 486 36.85 -15.69 -11.93
C SER A 486 36.58 -16.99 -11.15
N ASN A 487 35.35 -17.52 -11.27
CA ASN A 487 34.94 -18.77 -10.61
C ASN A 487 34.97 -19.99 -11.58
N ALA A 488 35.51 -19.82 -12.77
CA ALA A 488 35.45 -20.87 -13.82
C ALA A 488 35.98 -22.23 -13.34
N PHE A 489 37.10 -22.27 -12.70
CA PHE A 489 37.69 -23.54 -12.21
C PHE A 489 36.87 -24.17 -11.08
N GLU A 490 36.35 -23.36 -10.14
CA GLU A 490 35.51 -23.86 -9.03
C GLU A 490 34.17 -24.37 -9.54
N ILE A 491 33.56 -23.66 -10.47
CA ILE A 491 32.32 -24.09 -11.15
C ILE A 491 32.55 -25.38 -11.92
N SER A 492 33.63 -25.45 -12.75
CA SER A 492 33.96 -26.64 -13.53
C SER A 492 34.22 -27.85 -12.65
N LYS A 493 34.93 -27.70 -11.52
CA LYS A 493 35.16 -28.74 -10.54
C LYS A 493 33.84 -29.31 -9.98
N ARG A 494 32.93 -28.44 -9.63
CA ARG A 494 31.59 -28.84 -9.08
C ARG A 494 30.71 -29.50 -10.14
N LEU A 495 30.84 -29.09 -11.39
CA LEU A 495 30.16 -29.73 -12.52
C LEU A 495 30.76 -31.07 -12.91
N GLY A 496 31.83 -31.50 -12.24
CA GLY A 496 32.41 -32.83 -12.40
C GLY A 496 33.67 -32.88 -13.25
N LEU A 497 34.26 -31.73 -13.63
CA LEU A 497 35.56 -31.73 -14.33
C LEU A 497 36.67 -32.22 -13.37
N SER A 498 37.49 -33.16 -13.83
CA SER A 498 38.54 -33.75 -12.98
C SER A 498 39.58 -32.73 -12.54
N THR A 499 40.09 -32.91 -11.32
CA THR A 499 41.14 -32.05 -10.76
C THR A 499 42.41 -32.02 -11.58
N ASP A 500 42.73 -33.09 -12.31
CA ASP A 500 43.88 -33.16 -13.18
C ASP A 500 43.78 -32.25 -14.40
N VAL A 501 42.57 -32.13 -14.98
CA VAL A 501 42.31 -31.21 -16.09
C VAL A 501 42.41 -29.79 -15.62
N ILE A 502 41.82 -29.48 -14.41
CA ILE A 502 41.87 -28.15 -13.82
C ILE A 502 43.32 -27.74 -13.46
N SER A 503 44.13 -28.69 -12.94
CA SER A 503 45.53 -28.44 -12.65
C SER A 503 46.31 -28.08 -13.93
N LYS A 504 46.16 -28.91 -14.96
CA LYS A 504 46.79 -28.63 -16.26
C LYS A 504 46.33 -27.30 -16.88
N ALA A 505 45.05 -26.94 -16.71
CA ALA A 505 44.55 -25.66 -17.20
C ALA A 505 45.18 -24.45 -16.46
N LYS A 506 45.45 -24.59 -15.16
CA LYS A 506 46.17 -23.59 -14.39
C LYS A 506 47.63 -23.44 -14.81
N ASP A 507 48.30 -24.52 -15.20
CA ASP A 507 49.69 -24.51 -15.71
C ASP A 507 49.85 -23.71 -17.01
N PHE A 508 48.76 -23.53 -17.76
CA PHE A 508 48.72 -22.69 -18.98
C PHE A 508 48.46 -21.22 -18.70
N MET A 509 48.12 -20.84 -17.45
CA MET A 509 47.96 -19.42 -17.05
C MET A 509 49.32 -18.81 -16.73
N SER A 510 49.49 -17.52 -17.05
CA SER A 510 50.69 -16.80 -16.61
C SER A 510 50.73 -16.63 -15.09
N GLU A 511 51.91 -16.63 -14.49
CA GLU A 511 52.12 -16.42 -13.07
C GLU A 511 51.50 -15.06 -12.59
N GLU A 512 51.63 -14.02 -13.40
CA GLU A 512 51.08 -12.69 -13.14
C GLU A 512 49.56 -12.71 -13.01
N ASN A 513 48.86 -13.46 -13.88
CA ASN A 513 47.40 -13.60 -13.85
C ASN A 513 46.94 -14.40 -12.62
N LEU A 514 47.69 -15.43 -12.20
CA LEU A 514 47.38 -16.19 -10.99
C LEU A 514 47.54 -15.35 -9.73
N GLN A 515 48.64 -14.59 -9.63
CA GLN A 515 48.90 -13.68 -8.49
C GLN A 515 47.83 -12.56 -8.41
N PHE A 516 47.40 -12.04 -9.57
CA PHE A 516 46.37 -11.02 -9.65
C PHE A 516 44.98 -11.55 -9.19
N GLU A 517 44.58 -12.74 -9.61
CA GLU A 517 43.33 -13.39 -9.18
C GLU A 517 43.34 -13.74 -7.65
N ASP A 518 44.52 -14.17 -7.12
CA ASP A 518 44.66 -14.40 -5.66
C ASP A 518 44.53 -13.12 -4.86
N LEU A 519 45.13 -12.02 -5.34
CA LEU A 519 44.98 -10.70 -4.69
C LEU A 519 43.53 -10.22 -4.70
N ILE A 520 42.83 -10.41 -5.82
CA ILE A 520 41.39 -10.09 -5.93
C ILE A 520 40.57 -10.91 -4.94
N ARG A 521 40.88 -12.20 -4.78
CA ARG A 521 40.22 -13.07 -3.81
C ARG A 521 40.36 -12.54 -2.38
N ASP A 522 41.57 -12.21 -1.97
CA ASP A 522 41.86 -11.66 -0.62
C ASP A 522 41.15 -10.33 -0.38
N LEU A 523 41.10 -9.44 -1.38
CA LEU A 523 40.39 -8.18 -1.32
C LEU A 523 38.88 -8.42 -1.19
N GLN A 524 38.33 -9.36 -1.94
CA GLN A 524 36.93 -9.69 -1.92
C GLN A 524 36.48 -10.24 -0.55
N GLU A 525 37.23 -11.18 0.04
CA GLU A 525 36.95 -11.74 1.35
C GLU A 525 36.95 -10.67 2.44
N LYS A 526 37.98 -9.81 2.48
CA LYS A 526 38.08 -8.71 3.45
C LYS A 526 36.96 -7.69 3.30
N SER A 527 36.59 -7.39 2.07
CA SER A 527 35.54 -6.41 1.80
C SER A 527 34.12 -6.96 2.06
N ILE A 528 33.86 -8.24 1.85
CA ILE A 528 32.61 -8.88 2.25
C ILE A 528 32.41 -8.76 3.76
N VAL A 529 33.47 -8.99 4.56
CA VAL A 529 33.43 -8.82 6.02
C VAL A 529 33.17 -7.35 6.36
N ALA A 530 33.94 -6.42 5.79
CA ALA A 530 33.79 -4.98 6.05
C ALA A 530 32.39 -4.45 5.67
N ASN A 531 31.85 -4.87 4.54
CA ASN A 531 30.49 -4.50 4.12
C ASN A 531 29.39 -5.09 5.03
N ARG A 532 29.59 -6.31 5.53
CA ARG A 532 28.69 -6.92 6.52
C ARG A 532 28.67 -6.11 7.79
N ASP A 533 29.85 -5.79 8.32
CA ASP A 533 30.01 -5.02 9.56
C ASP A 533 29.44 -3.60 9.40
N ALA A 534 29.68 -2.94 8.27
CA ALA A 534 29.13 -1.62 7.96
C ALA A 534 27.60 -1.64 7.90
N ARG A 535 26.98 -2.68 7.28
CA ARG A 535 25.53 -2.84 7.24
C ARG A 535 24.95 -3.08 8.63
N GLU A 536 25.61 -3.89 9.44
CA GLU A 536 25.17 -4.14 10.81
C GLU A 536 25.26 -2.88 11.66
N ALA A 537 26.34 -2.11 11.54
CA ALA A 537 26.49 -0.81 12.18
C ALA A 537 25.41 0.19 11.73
N TYR A 538 25.09 0.24 10.44
CA TYR A 538 24.02 1.10 9.91
C TYR A 538 22.64 0.68 10.43
N ARG A 539 22.34 -0.61 10.49
CA ARG A 539 21.10 -1.13 11.06
C ARG A 539 20.94 -0.74 12.52
N ILE A 540 22.00 -0.95 13.31
CA ILE A 540 22.02 -0.58 14.73
C ILE A 540 21.81 0.92 14.90
N LYS A 541 22.42 1.74 14.03
CA LYS A 541 22.25 3.19 14.03
C LYS A 541 20.79 3.58 13.77
N GLN A 542 20.15 3.02 12.75
CA GLN A 542 18.75 3.27 12.45
C GLN A 542 17.81 2.86 13.60
N GLU A 543 18.02 1.66 14.17
CA GLU A 543 17.25 1.20 15.33
C GLU A 543 17.43 2.15 16.54
N ALA A 544 18.62 2.68 16.73
CA ALA A 544 18.91 3.66 17.78
C ALA A 544 18.21 5.01 17.53
N GLU A 545 18.20 5.49 16.28
CA GLU A 545 17.50 6.73 15.89
C GLU A 545 15.97 6.60 16.04
N GLU A 546 15.38 5.48 15.59
CA GLU A 546 13.96 5.21 15.80
C GLU A 546 13.59 5.11 17.29
N LEU A 547 14.44 4.46 18.08
CA LEU A 547 14.24 4.34 19.51
C LEU A 547 14.30 5.71 20.19
N LYS A 548 15.26 6.55 19.78
CA LYS A 548 15.39 7.93 20.25
C LYS A 548 14.14 8.74 19.93
N ALA A 549 13.66 8.70 18.69
CA ALA A 549 12.42 9.40 18.30
C ALA A 549 11.21 8.96 19.13
N LYS A 550 11.06 7.66 19.40
CA LYS A 550 10.02 7.12 20.28
C LYS A 550 10.15 7.58 21.75
N TYR A 551 11.37 7.71 22.21
CA TYR A 551 11.61 8.25 23.58
C TYR A 551 11.29 9.74 23.65
N ASP A 552 11.70 10.53 22.65
CA ASP A 552 11.42 11.97 22.59
C ASP A 552 9.91 12.24 22.50
N GLU A 553 9.13 11.43 21.75
CA GLU A 553 7.68 11.51 21.73
C GLU A 553 7.04 11.17 23.08
N LYS A 554 7.56 10.14 23.77
CA LYS A 554 7.09 9.78 25.12
C LYS A 554 7.40 10.86 26.13
N LEU A 555 8.57 11.51 26.06
CA LEU A 555 8.93 12.62 26.92
C LEU A 555 7.98 13.81 26.72
N LYS A 556 7.69 14.19 25.47
CA LYS A 556 6.71 15.25 25.19
C LYS A 556 5.33 14.94 25.75
N LYS A 557 4.86 13.69 25.63
CA LYS A 557 3.57 13.26 26.22
C LYS A 557 3.60 13.32 27.75
N LEU A 558 4.70 12.95 28.39
CA LEU A 558 4.85 13.06 29.84
C LEU A 558 4.87 14.52 30.31
N ASP A 559 5.54 15.41 29.58
CA ASP A 559 5.53 16.84 29.88
C ASP A 559 4.12 17.43 29.78
N THR A 560 3.37 17.08 28.72
CA THR A 560 1.97 17.56 28.59
C THR A 560 1.04 17.03 29.70
N VAL A 561 1.24 15.78 30.14
CA VAL A 561 0.47 15.21 31.26
C VAL A 561 0.87 15.89 32.59
N ARG A 562 2.16 16.11 32.81
CA ARG A 562 2.66 16.82 33.98
C ARG A 562 2.06 18.23 34.08
N ASP A 563 2.09 18.98 32.97
CA ASP A 563 1.58 20.34 32.94
C ASP A 563 0.05 20.39 33.23
N LYS A 564 -0.72 19.44 32.66
CA LYS A 564 -2.15 19.30 33.00
C LYS A 564 -2.40 19.02 34.48
N VAL A 565 -1.61 18.10 35.07
CA VAL A 565 -1.73 17.79 36.52
C VAL A 565 -1.37 18.99 37.37
N TYR A 566 -0.37 19.78 36.99
CA TYR A 566 -0.01 21.02 37.69
C TYR A 566 -1.13 22.07 37.57
N ASP A 567 -1.73 22.23 36.40
CA ASP A 567 -2.84 23.16 36.18
C ASP A 567 -4.10 22.75 36.96
N GLU A 568 -4.45 21.47 36.99
CA GLU A 568 -5.54 20.90 37.76
C GLU A 568 -5.32 21.13 39.27
N ALA A 569 -4.12 20.83 39.79
CA ALA A 569 -3.77 21.04 41.19
C ALA A 569 -3.81 22.54 41.57
N ARG A 570 -3.39 23.43 40.68
CA ARG A 570 -3.42 24.88 40.87
C ARG A 570 -4.86 25.40 40.88
N GLN A 571 -5.71 24.87 40.02
CA GLN A 571 -7.13 25.22 39.98
C GLN A 571 -7.86 24.74 41.25
N GLU A 572 -7.55 23.53 41.73
CA GLU A 572 -8.12 22.97 42.95
C GLU A 572 -7.66 23.76 44.17
N ALA A 573 -6.38 24.13 44.27
CA ALA A 573 -5.88 25.02 45.32
C ALA A 573 -6.59 26.38 45.32
N LYS A 574 -6.82 26.98 44.13
CA LYS A 574 -7.55 28.23 43.99
C LYS A 574 -9.01 28.12 44.46
N ASN A 575 -9.65 27.01 44.13
CA ASN A 575 -11.02 26.74 44.57
C ASN A 575 -11.13 26.57 46.11
N ILE A 576 -10.12 25.90 46.73
CA ILE A 576 -10.06 25.75 48.20
C ILE A 576 -9.88 27.11 48.87
N ILE A 577 -8.95 27.95 48.36
CA ILE A 577 -8.72 29.30 48.89
C ILE A 577 -9.98 30.19 48.74
N SER A 578 -10.67 30.11 47.58
CA SER A 578 -11.90 30.86 47.36
C SER A 578 -12.99 30.48 48.36
N ARG A 579 -13.22 29.17 48.57
CA ARG A 579 -14.19 28.69 49.55
C ARG A 579 -13.85 29.11 50.97
N ALA A 580 -12.57 29.04 51.36
CA ALA A 580 -12.12 29.49 52.67
C ALA A 580 -12.32 31.01 52.87
N LYS A 581 -12.15 31.79 51.79
CA LYS A 581 -12.42 33.23 51.80
C LYS A 581 -13.91 33.52 51.96
N ASP A 582 -14.77 32.85 51.20
CA ASP A 582 -16.21 33.01 51.25
C ASP A 582 -16.74 32.64 52.64
N GLU A 583 -16.26 31.54 53.24
CA GLU A 583 -16.57 31.14 54.63
C GLU A 583 -16.10 32.20 55.64
N ALA A 584 -14.91 32.76 55.46
CA ALA A 584 -14.40 33.83 56.33
C ALA A 584 -15.23 35.13 56.20
N ASP A 585 -15.63 35.50 55.00
CA ASP A 585 -16.47 36.71 54.76
C ASP A 585 -17.87 36.54 55.35
N GLU A 586 -18.47 35.33 55.29
CA GLU A 586 -19.74 35.02 55.99
C GLU A 586 -19.62 35.16 57.52
N ILE A 587 -18.51 34.68 58.10
CA ILE A 587 -18.28 34.81 59.56
C ILE A 587 -18.09 36.25 59.95
N VAL A 588 -17.33 37.04 59.19
CA VAL A 588 -17.14 38.47 59.43
C VAL A 588 -18.49 39.24 59.38
N LYS A 589 -19.36 38.85 58.44
CA LYS A 589 -20.68 39.40 58.27
C LYS A 589 -21.59 39.09 59.49
N ALA A 590 -21.59 37.84 59.94
CA ALA A 590 -22.29 37.38 61.13
C ALA A 590 -21.79 38.11 62.39
N MET A 591 -20.48 38.31 62.57
CA MET A 591 -19.89 39.09 63.67
C MET A 591 -20.33 40.56 63.63
N ARG A 592 -20.38 41.21 62.48
CA ARG A 592 -20.88 42.61 62.35
C ARG A 592 -22.35 42.75 62.62
N GLU A 593 -23.16 41.74 62.28
CA GLU A 593 -24.60 41.74 62.66
C GLU A 593 -24.82 41.57 64.17
N LEU A 594 -24.00 40.76 64.83
CA LEU A 594 -24.00 40.60 66.30
C LEU A 594 -23.53 41.85 67.03
N GLU A 595 -22.51 42.57 66.50
CA GLU A 595 -22.11 43.88 67.05
C GLU A 595 -23.22 44.95 66.97
N LYS A 596 -24.01 44.96 65.90
CA LYS A 596 -25.10 45.87 65.67
C LYS A 596 -26.32 45.62 66.62
N MET A 597 -26.46 44.40 67.14
CA MET A 597 -27.58 44.04 68.06
C MET A 597 -27.37 44.39 69.53
N GLY A 598 -26.29 45.08 69.91
CA GLY A 598 -26.08 45.60 71.28
C GLY A 598 -25.91 44.48 72.30
N ILE A 599 -24.88 44.65 73.15
CA ILE A 599 -24.50 43.70 74.21
C ILE A 599 -25.59 43.57 75.26
N SER A 600 -26.55 42.67 75.10
CA SER A 600 -27.38 42.16 76.23
C SER A 600 -27.17 40.61 76.25
N GLY A 601 -27.11 40.05 77.43
CA GLY A 601 -26.67 38.73 77.90
C GLY A 601 -26.91 37.47 77.08
N GLY A 602 -27.54 37.55 75.91
CA GLY A 602 -27.73 36.42 74.96
C GLY A 602 -26.71 36.32 73.83
N GLY A 603 -25.94 37.40 73.59
CA GLY A 603 -24.95 37.43 72.45
C GLY A 603 -23.69 36.63 72.72
N ARG A 604 -23.27 36.47 73.97
CA ARG A 604 -22.10 35.68 74.34
C ARG A 604 -22.27 34.18 74.08
N ASN A 605 -23.44 33.66 74.38
CA ASN A 605 -23.74 32.24 74.15
C ASN A 605 -23.83 31.90 72.67
N ARG A 606 -24.34 32.80 71.81
CA ARG A 606 -24.38 32.61 70.35
C ARG A 606 -22.97 32.71 69.72
N LEU A 607 -22.11 33.57 70.19
CA LEU A 607 -20.73 33.70 69.78
C LEU A 607 -19.89 32.45 70.12
N GLU A 608 -20.13 31.86 71.29
CA GLU A 608 -19.56 30.61 71.73
C GLU A 608 -20.10 29.43 70.91
N GLU A 609 -21.35 29.45 70.54
CA GLU A 609 -21.97 28.38 69.69
C GLU A 609 -21.47 28.42 68.28
N GLU A 610 -21.30 29.59 67.65
CA GLU A 610 -20.70 29.74 66.32
C GLU A 610 -19.17 29.41 66.31
N ARG A 611 -18.44 29.77 67.35
CA ARG A 611 -17.06 29.40 67.61
C ARG A 611 -16.91 27.88 67.75
N ARG A 612 -17.86 27.23 68.38
CA ARG A 612 -17.93 25.79 68.57
C ARG A 612 -18.24 25.07 67.27
N LYS A 613 -19.18 25.60 66.45
CA LYS A 613 -19.49 25.07 65.10
C LYS A 613 -18.28 25.17 64.16
N LEU A 614 -17.54 26.29 64.21
CA LEU A 614 -16.30 26.45 63.41
C LEU A 614 -15.21 25.48 63.85
N LYS A 615 -15.04 25.26 65.14
CA LYS A 615 -14.04 24.34 65.65
C LYS A 615 -14.39 22.91 65.31
N THR A 616 -15.66 22.50 65.38
CA THR A 616 -16.11 21.16 64.89
C THR A 616 -16.01 21.00 63.39
N SER A 617 -16.32 22.01 62.57
CA SER A 617 -16.15 21.97 61.12
C SER A 617 -14.69 21.88 60.68
N LEU A 618 -13.77 22.58 61.38
CA LEU A 618 -12.31 22.45 61.18
C LEU A 618 -11.81 21.08 61.60
N GLU A 619 -12.23 20.58 62.75
CA GLU A 619 -11.86 19.24 63.24
C GLU A 619 -12.42 18.12 62.33
N GLU A 620 -13.64 18.27 61.77
CA GLU A 620 -14.23 17.35 60.80
C GLU A 620 -13.48 17.38 59.43
N LYS A 621 -13.09 18.59 58.96
CA LYS A 621 -12.32 18.75 57.72
C LYS A 621 -10.86 18.25 57.89
N GLU A 622 -10.22 18.49 59.04
CA GLU A 622 -8.90 17.87 59.37
C GLU A 622 -9.00 16.33 59.47
N ALA A 623 -10.05 15.81 60.11
CA ALA A 623 -10.29 14.36 60.19
C ALA A 623 -10.59 13.77 58.83
N ALA A 624 -11.28 14.49 57.93
CA ALA A 624 -11.51 14.07 56.53
C ALA A 624 -10.21 14.08 55.70
N MET A 625 -9.35 15.08 55.86
CA MET A 625 -8.02 15.13 55.25
C MET A 625 -7.09 14.00 55.76
N ILE A 626 -7.17 13.71 57.06
CA ILE A 626 -6.39 12.61 57.67
C ILE A 626 -6.95 11.27 57.24
N LYS A 627 -8.29 11.07 57.13
CA LYS A 627 -8.91 9.85 56.59
C LYS A 627 -8.61 9.56 55.12
N SER A 628 -8.36 10.57 54.29
CA SER A 628 -7.92 10.38 52.92
C SER A 628 -6.43 9.95 52.81
N ARG A 629 -5.67 10.08 53.90
CA ARG A 629 -4.27 9.63 54.00
C ARG A 629 -4.08 8.31 54.77
N GLU A 630 -5.09 7.83 55.45
CA GLU A 630 -5.10 6.52 56.08
C GLU A 630 -5.81 5.52 55.16
N ASN A 631 -5.04 4.85 54.36
CA ASN A 631 -5.18 3.40 54.12
C ASN A 631 -4.48 2.94 52.88
N THR A 632 -3.75 1.94 53.09
CA THR A 632 -3.98 0.55 52.67
C THR A 632 -2.65 -0.19 52.81
N GLY A 633 -2.52 -0.93 53.87
CA GLY A 633 -1.39 -1.84 54.03
C GLY A 633 -1.39 -2.44 55.45
N GLU A 634 -1.22 -3.75 55.57
CA GLU A 634 -0.98 -4.42 56.85
C GLU A 634 0.26 -3.86 57.55
N VAL A 635 0.15 -3.62 58.84
CA VAL A 635 1.25 -3.15 59.69
C VAL A 635 2.34 -4.22 59.75
N ILE A 636 3.60 -3.84 59.70
CA ILE A 636 4.72 -4.77 59.74
C ILE A 636 4.93 -5.16 61.21
N THR A 637 4.75 -6.45 61.54
CA THR A 637 4.94 -7.00 62.88
C THR A 637 6.28 -7.73 63.08
N LYS A 638 6.97 -8.09 62.03
CA LYS A 638 8.33 -8.73 62.05
C LYS A 638 9.22 -8.02 61.05
N VAL A 639 10.33 -7.50 61.53
CA VAL A 639 11.32 -6.77 60.74
C VAL A 639 12.46 -7.70 60.33
N LYS A 640 12.93 -7.59 59.07
CA LYS A 640 14.21 -8.14 58.59
C LYS A 640 15.01 -7.04 57.97
N LEU A 641 16.31 -6.96 58.24
CA LEU A 641 17.22 -6.04 57.58
C LEU A 641 17.19 -6.22 56.06
N GLY A 642 17.09 -5.12 55.33
CA GLY A 642 16.95 -5.12 53.89
C GLY A 642 15.49 -5.32 53.36
N MET A 643 14.51 -5.37 54.25
CA MET A 643 13.11 -5.51 53.87
C MET A 643 12.54 -4.20 53.31
N GLU A 644 11.85 -4.25 52.17
CA GLU A 644 11.11 -3.11 51.65
C GLU A 644 9.83 -2.89 52.43
N ALA A 645 9.56 -1.65 52.80
CA ALA A 645 8.36 -1.18 53.47
C ALA A 645 7.84 0.04 52.75
N PHE A 646 6.54 0.34 52.94
CA PHE A 646 5.94 1.58 52.46
C PHE A 646 5.76 2.54 53.66
N LEU A 647 6.24 3.77 53.50
CA LEU A 647 6.13 4.81 54.51
C LEU A 647 5.03 5.81 54.05
N PRO A 648 3.78 5.75 54.60
CA PRO A 648 2.68 6.61 54.18
C PRO A 648 2.94 8.12 54.33
N SER A 649 3.70 8.52 55.33
CA SER A 649 4.02 9.93 55.60
C SER A 649 4.85 10.59 54.49
N LEU A 650 5.63 9.81 53.72
CA LEU A 650 6.44 10.28 52.60
C LEU A 650 5.89 9.77 51.26
N ASN A 651 4.87 8.93 51.27
CA ASN A 651 4.30 8.26 50.10
C ASN A 651 5.38 7.54 49.24
N GLN A 652 6.38 6.93 49.91
CA GLN A 652 7.53 6.30 49.27
C GLN A 652 7.83 4.90 49.81
N ARG A 653 8.38 4.05 48.95
CA ARG A 653 9.00 2.78 49.40
C ARG A 653 10.33 3.07 50.06
N VAL A 654 10.59 2.45 51.21
CA VAL A 654 11.77 2.60 52.01
C VAL A 654 12.37 1.22 52.33
N ILE A 655 13.66 1.16 52.52
CA ILE A 655 14.36 -0.08 52.90
C ILE A 655 14.74 0.00 54.37
N ILE A 656 14.39 -1.04 55.15
CA ILE A 656 14.70 -1.11 56.57
C ILE A 656 16.18 -1.46 56.75
N ILE A 657 16.95 -0.56 57.42
CA ILE A 657 18.40 -0.71 57.61
C ILE A 657 18.84 -0.96 59.05
N SER A 658 17.90 -0.90 60.03
CA SER A 658 18.16 -1.29 61.41
C SER A 658 17.04 -2.14 62.02
N ASN A 659 17.39 -2.90 63.04
CA ASN A 659 16.36 -3.56 63.89
C ASN A 659 15.67 -2.53 64.81
N PRO A 660 14.41 -2.75 65.24
CA PRO A 660 13.73 -1.87 66.18
C PRO A 660 14.49 -1.74 67.48
N ASP A 661 14.58 -0.51 67.99
CA ASP A 661 15.13 -0.24 69.32
C ASP A 661 14.10 -0.50 70.46
N ASN A 662 14.46 -0.29 71.68
CA ASN A 662 13.61 -0.51 72.88
C ASN A 662 12.36 0.43 72.92
N LYS A 663 12.30 1.45 72.04
CA LYS A 663 11.19 2.40 71.91
C LYS A 663 10.36 2.12 70.60
N GLY A 664 10.73 1.10 69.79
CA GLY A 664 10.08 0.74 68.59
C GLY A 664 10.46 1.62 67.38
N ASP A 665 11.55 2.37 67.44
CA ASP A 665 12.06 3.18 66.32
C ASP A 665 12.97 2.33 65.43
N VAL A 666 12.83 2.50 64.11
CA VAL A 666 13.54 1.75 63.05
C VAL A 666 14.15 2.76 62.10
N GLN A 667 15.39 2.57 61.74
CA GLN A 667 16.00 3.39 60.68
C GLN A 667 15.70 2.81 59.31
N VAL A 668 15.21 3.67 58.45
CA VAL A 668 14.86 3.32 57.05
C VAL A 668 15.57 4.24 56.08
N GLU A 669 15.88 3.70 54.88
CA GLU A 669 16.50 4.42 53.80
C GLU A 669 15.40 4.77 52.74
N ALA A 670 15.22 6.07 52.54
CA ALA A 670 14.28 6.64 51.56
C ALA A 670 15.10 7.33 50.45
N GLY A 671 15.41 6.62 49.37
CA GLY A 671 16.35 7.09 48.33
C GLY A 671 17.77 7.25 48.87
N ILE A 672 18.25 8.49 48.99
CA ILE A 672 19.61 8.82 49.54
C ILE A 672 19.57 9.28 51.01
N MET A 673 18.40 9.37 51.62
CA MET A 673 18.23 9.83 53.02
C MET A 673 17.92 8.69 53.98
N LYS A 674 18.59 8.69 55.13
CA LYS A 674 18.33 7.79 56.26
C LYS A 674 17.50 8.51 57.28
N ILE A 675 16.34 7.98 57.60
CA ILE A 675 15.38 8.58 58.57
C ILE A 675 14.96 7.55 59.63
N ASN A 676 14.71 8.01 60.85
CA ASN A 676 14.19 7.19 61.92
C ASN A 676 12.68 7.32 61.95
N VAL A 677 11.95 6.20 61.91
CA VAL A 677 10.48 6.14 61.92
C VAL A 677 10.03 5.04 62.88
N LYS A 678 8.83 5.18 63.43
CA LYS A 678 8.26 4.13 64.27
C LYS A 678 7.79 2.95 63.46
N LEU A 679 8.07 1.74 63.92
CA LEU A 679 7.68 0.51 63.24
C LEU A 679 6.17 0.47 62.87
N LYS A 680 5.33 1.02 63.73
CA LYS A 680 3.86 1.12 63.51
C LYS A 680 3.46 2.01 62.36
N ASP A 681 4.34 2.89 61.88
CA ASP A 681 4.10 3.80 60.77
C ASP A 681 4.50 3.19 59.42
N LEU A 682 5.12 2.03 59.40
CA LEU A 682 5.49 1.28 58.25
C LEU A 682 4.39 0.29 57.83
N ARG A 683 4.14 0.17 56.52
CA ARG A 683 3.15 -0.74 55.96
C ARG A 683 3.85 -1.77 55.08
N LYS A 684 3.33 -3.01 55.00
CA LYS A 684 3.76 -3.97 54.03
C LYS A 684 3.49 -3.44 52.63
N VAL A 685 4.50 -3.54 51.75
CA VAL A 685 4.27 -3.26 50.32
C VAL A 685 3.27 -4.31 49.82
N PRO A 686 2.13 -3.92 49.17
CA PRO A 686 1.24 -4.91 48.57
C PRO A 686 2.03 -5.82 47.63
N ASN A 687 1.87 -7.11 47.78
CA ASN A 687 2.50 -8.09 46.88
C ASN A 687 1.94 -7.89 45.48
N GLU A 688 2.60 -7.10 44.66
CA GLU A 688 2.57 -7.33 43.22
C GLU A 688 3.16 -8.71 42.98
N PRO A 689 2.60 -9.53 42.06
CA PRO A 689 3.13 -10.84 41.78
C PRO A 689 4.62 -10.67 41.45
N LYS A 690 5.47 -11.40 42.15
CA LYS A 690 6.94 -11.36 42.08
C LYS A 690 7.35 -11.32 40.61
N LYS A 691 7.76 -10.16 40.10
CA LYS A 691 8.64 -10.07 38.92
C LYS A 691 9.96 -10.73 39.33
N LYS A 692 10.17 -11.93 38.82
CA LYS A 692 11.46 -12.63 38.90
C LYS A 692 12.56 -11.66 38.51
N GLU A 693 13.64 -11.63 39.27
CA GLU A 693 14.85 -10.85 39.07
C GLU A 693 15.25 -10.83 37.59
N LYS A 694 15.35 -9.66 37.01
CA LYS A 694 15.88 -9.45 35.66
C LYS A 694 17.38 -9.76 35.66
N LYS A 695 17.72 -11.00 35.31
CA LYS A 695 18.96 -11.27 34.61
C LYS A 695 18.98 -10.41 33.35
N LYS A 696 20.15 -9.87 32.99
CA LYS A 696 20.47 -8.99 31.87
C LYS A 696 19.52 -9.15 30.71
N ARG A 697 18.89 -8.03 30.29
CA ARG A 697 18.06 -7.94 29.11
C ARG A 697 18.86 -8.32 27.88
N GLU A 698 18.64 -9.53 27.40
CA GLU A 698 18.75 -9.83 25.98
C GLU A 698 17.56 -9.18 25.27
N LEU A 699 17.85 -8.55 24.14
CA LEU A 699 16.87 -7.88 23.30
C LEU A 699 15.72 -8.84 22.97
N LYS A 700 14.51 -8.52 23.38
CA LYS A 700 13.31 -9.15 22.83
C LYS A 700 13.01 -8.52 21.48
N LEU A 701 13.33 -9.25 20.43
CA LEU A 701 12.74 -9.06 19.11
C LEU A 701 11.20 -9.17 19.23
N ASN A 702 10.48 -8.32 18.49
CA ASN A 702 9.05 -8.43 18.31
C ASN A 702 8.72 -9.76 17.63
N MET A 703 8.43 -10.79 18.41
CA MET A 703 7.89 -12.03 17.89
C MET A 703 6.38 -11.87 17.65
N LYS A 704 5.95 -12.11 16.41
CA LYS A 704 4.56 -12.46 16.11
C LYS A 704 4.13 -13.58 17.05
N ALA A 705 2.89 -13.56 17.53
CA ALA A 705 2.33 -14.65 18.30
C ALA A 705 2.49 -15.95 17.48
N ILE A 706 3.31 -16.88 17.98
CA ILE A 706 3.55 -18.17 17.33
C ILE A 706 2.41 -19.06 17.74
N ASP A 707 1.74 -19.64 16.74
CA ASP A 707 0.66 -20.61 16.98
C ASP A 707 1.24 -21.87 17.63
N SER A 708 0.58 -22.39 18.66
CA SER A 708 0.97 -23.64 19.31
C SER A 708 0.74 -24.88 18.46
N ARG A 709 0.25 -24.72 17.22
CA ARG A 709 -0.10 -25.80 16.30
C ARG A 709 0.40 -25.53 14.89
N ILE A 710 1.00 -26.55 14.26
CA ILE A 710 1.38 -26.54 12.85
C ILE A 710 0.65 -27.66 12.09
N ASP A 711 0.14 -27.36 10.89
CA ASP A 711 -0.54 -28.34 10.02
C ASP A 711 0.31 -28.63 8.79
N LEU A 712 0.69 -29.89 8.64
CA LEU A 712 1.59 -30.39 7.59
C LEU A 712 0.88 -31.34 6.60
N ARG A 713 -0.43 -31.46 6.69
CA ARG A 713 -1.19 -32.36 5.82
C ARG A 713 -1.07 -31.97 4.35
N GLY A 714 -0.83 -32.95 3.50
CA GLY A 714 -0.71 -32.76 2.06
C GLY A 714 0.67 -32.30 1.57
N MET A 715 1.66 -32.18 2.47
CA MET A 715 3.04 -31.86 2.11
C MET A 715 3.85 -33.14 1.84
N ASP A 716 4.93 -33.00 1.08
CA ASP A 716 5.93 -34.07 0.98
C ASP A 716 6.77 -34.17 2.28
N SER A 717 7.51 -35.29 2.44
CA SER A 717 8.24 -35.53 3.68
C SER A 717 9.43 -34.60 3.91
N GLU A 718 10.09 -34.12 2.87
CA GLU A 718 11.23 -33.20 2.99
C GLU A 718 10.77 -31.81 3.37
N GLU A 719 9.74 -31.28 2.71
CA GLU A 719 9.15 -29.99 3.02
C GLU A 719 8.53 -29.98 4.43
N ALA A 720 7.86 -31.06 4.82
CA ALA A 720 7.27 -31.19 6.15
C ALA A 720 8.34 -31.20 7.26
N CYS A 721 9.45 -31.92 7.07
CA CYS A 721 10.58 -31.91 8.02
C CYS A 721 11.21 -30.51 8.12
N TYR A 722 11.46 -29.83 7.00
CA TYR A 722 12.03 -28.49 6.98
C TYR A 722 11.13 -27.46 7.71
N ARG A 723 9.82 -27.49 7.45
CA ARG A 723 8.87 -26.59 8.13
C ARG A 723 8.75 -26.90 9.62
N THR A 724 8.82 -28.16 9.99
CA THR A 724 8.77 -28.57 11.40
C THR A 724 10.02 -28.10 12.15
N ASP A 725 11.20 -28.25 11.56
CA ASP A 725 12.48 -27.82 12.13
C ASP A 725 12.46 -26.31 12.43
N LYS A 726 12.10 -25.51 11.42
CA LYS A 726 11.96 -24.07 11.57
C LYS A 726 10.91 -23.66 12.62
N TYR A 727 9.77 -24.33 12.62
CA TYR A 727 8.69 -24.07 13.58
C TYR A 727 9.10 -24.40 15.02
N LEU A 728 9.83 -25.49 15.24
CA LEU A 728 10.32 -25.89 16.57
C LEU A 728 11.36 -24.87 17.09
N ASP A 729 12.23 -24.36 16.24
CA ASP A 729 13.15 -23.29 16.59
C ASP A 729 12.42 -21.99 16.98
N GLU A 730 11.43 -21.58 16.17
CA GLU A 730 10.59 -20.42 16.46
C GLU A 730 9.79 -20.63 17.77
N ALA A 731 9.20 -21.80 17.97
CA ALA A 731 8.42 -22.13 19.15
C ALA A 731 9.29 -22.15 20.43
N TYR A 732 10.51 -22.69 20.34
CA TYR A 732 11.48 -22.67 21.43
C TYR A 732 11.91 -21.25 21.79
N LEU A 733 12.24 -20.42 20.79
CA LEU A 733 12.54 -19.00 20.99
C LEU A 733 11.34 -18.23 21.54
N GLY A 734 10.10 -18.63 21.17
CA GLY A 734 8.85 -18.11 21.70
C GLY A 734 8.53 -18.58 23.13
N ASN A 735 9.35 -19.47 23.71
CA ASN A 735 9.17 -20.05 25.04
C ASN A 735 7.85 -20.82 25.20
N LEU A 736 7.41 -21.52 24.12
CA LEU A 736 6.30 -22.45 24.17
C LEU A 736 6.77 -23.73 24.86
N GLY A 737 6.01 -24.22 25.83
CA GLY A 737 6.35 -25.44 26.56
C GLY A 737 5.94 -26.72 25.81
N GLU A 738 4.86 -26.65 25.04
CA GLU A 738 4.30 -27.76 24.28
C GLU A 738 3.75 -27.27 22.94
N VAL A 739 3.93 -28.03 21.87
CA VAL A 739 3.42 -27.72 20.53
C VAL A 739 2.81 -28.98 19.87
N THR A 740 1.88 -28.74 18.96
CA THR A 740 1.11 -29.79 18.29
C THR A 740 1.43 -29.80 16.79
N ILE A 741 1.90 -30.93 16.29
CA ILE A 741 2.23 -31.15 14.88
C ILE A 741 1.16 -32.08 14.26
N VAL A 742 0.43 -31.57 13.26
CA VAL A 742 -0.63 -32.29 12.56
C VAL A 742 -0.10 -32.80 11.22
N HIS A 743 0.08 -34.11 11.10
CA HIS A 743 0.57 -34.79 9.89
C HIS A 743 -0.48 -35.65 9.20
N GLY A 744 -1.65 -35.82 9.82
CA GLY A 744 -2.74 -36.66 9.31
C GLY A 744 -2.52 -38.17 9.50
N LYS A 745 -3.59 -38.95 9.25
CA LYS A 745 -3.56 -40.41 9.42
C LYS A 745 -3.07 -41.20 8.20
N GLY A 746 -2.94 -40.58 7.00
CA GLY A 746 -2.60 -41.17 5.71
C GLY A 746 -1.73 -42.46 5.74
N THR A 747 -0.83 -42.62 4.80
CA THR A 747 0.07 -43.79 4.66
C THR A 747 1.10 -43.94 5.80
N GLY A 748 1.18 -42.95 6.70
CA GLY A 748 2.12 -42.92 7.83
C GLY A 748 3.55 -42.46 7.45
N ILE A 749 3.83 -42.16 6.20
CA ILE A 749 5.16 -41.74 5.72
C ILE A 749 5.57 -40.40 6.40
N LEU A 750 4.70 -39.41 6.40
CA LEU A 750 4.94 -38.12 7.06
C LEU A 750 5.18 -38.31 8.59
N ARG A 751 4.34 -39.08 9.25
CA ARG A 751 4.49 -39.41 10.69
C ARG A 751 5.86 -40.02 10.99
N LYS A 752 6.32 -40.96 10.16
CA LYS A 752 7.62 -41.62 10.34
C LYS A 752 8.76 -40.61 10.16
N ALA A 753 8.74 -39.80 9.09
CA ALA A 753 9.77 -38.80 8.79
C ALA A 753 9.88 -37.78 9.92
N ILE A 754 8.74 -37.25 10.39
CA ILE A 754 8.70 -36.25 11.47
C ILE A 754 9.19 -36.89 12.79
N ASN A 755 8.76 -38.08 13.16
CA ASN A 755 9.22 -38.72 14.37
C ASN A 755 10.72 -39.04 14.37
N ASP A 756 11.29 -39.42 13.22
CA ASP A 756 12.72 -39.66 13.07
C ASP A 756 13.54 -38.38 13.18
N MET A 757 12.99 -37.26 12.72
CA MET A 757 13.59 -35.90 12.87
C MET A 757 13.51 -35.46 14.34
N LEU A 758 12.35 -35.58 14.99
CA LEU A 758 12.14 -35.17 16.40
C LEU A 758 13.09 -35.88 17.39
N LYS A 759 13.48 -37.12 17.12
CA LYS A 759 14.47 -37.86 17.94
C LYS A 759 15.82 -37.18 18.04
N ARG A 760 16.20 -36.38 17.02
CA ARG A 760 17.53 -35.77 16.90
C ARG A 760 17.47 -34.27 17.10
N HIS A 761 16.30 -33.66 17.22
CA HIS A 761 16.15 -32.22 17.27
C HIS A 761 16.62 -31.65 18.62
N PRO A 762 17.48 -30.60 18.64
CA PRO A 762 18.13 -30.12 19.87
C PRO A 762 17.17 -29.52 20.89
N HIS A 763 16.03 -28.96 20.44
CA HIS A 763 15.05 -28.27 21.28
C HIS A 763 13.91 -29.15 21.76
N VAL A 764 13.85 -30.42 21.35
CA VAL A 764 12.81 -31.37 21.75
C VAL A 764 13.24 -32.08 23.05
N LYS A 765 12.36 -32.03 24.05
CA LYS A 765 12.53 -32.76 25.32
C LYS A 765 11.88 -34.14 25.25
N SER A 766 10.64 -34.20 24.80
CA SER A 766 9.90 -35.44 24.59
C SER A 766 8.83 -35.26 23.51
N TYR A 767 8.36 -36.34 22.91
CA TYR A 767 7.23 -36.30 21.98
C TYR A 767 6.37 -37.59 22.16
N ARG A 768 5.08 -37.44 21.89
CA ARG A 768 4.10 -38.53 21.96
C ARG A 768 3.03 -38.40 20.86
N LEU A 769 2.36 -39.47 20.52
CA LEU A 769 1.17 -39.39 19.67
C LEU A 769 0.00 -38.77 20.45
N GLY A 770 -0.89 -38.10 19.75
CA GLY A 770 -2.11 -37.55 20.36
C GLY A 770 -3.04 -38.67 20.83
N VAL A 771 -3.75 -38.41 21.95
CA VAL A 771 -4.79 -39.31 22.45
C VAL A 771 -6.17 -38.98 21.90
N TYR A 772 -7.19 -39.73 22.26
CA TYR A 772 -8.57 -39.49 21.86
C TYR A 772 -9.02 -38.08 22.34
N GLY A 773 -9.40 -37.21 21.42
CA GLY A 773 -9.69 -35.78 21.67
C GLY A 773 -8.59 -34.83 21.22
N GLU A 774 -7.33 -35.24 21.08
CA GLU A 774 -6.20 -34.42 20.61
C GLU A 774 -5.91 -34.61 19.10
N GLY A 775 -6.63 -35.51 18.41
CA GLY A 775 -6.44 -35.84 16.99
C GLY A 775 -5.92 -37.25 16.74
N GLY A 776 -5.63 -38.04 17.81
CA GLY A 776 -5.19 -39.43 17.76
C GLY A 776 -3.91 -39.64 16.94
N ASP A 777 -3.82 -40.72 16.18
CA ASP A 777 -2.64 -41.11 15.39
C ASP A 777 -2.27 -40.12 14.24
N GLY A 778 -3.10 -39.10 14.00
CA GLY A 778 -2.84 -38.05 13.00
C GLY A 778 -2.04 -36.83 13.52
N VAL A 779 -1.67 -36.86 14.80
CA VAL A 779 -1.04 -35.73 15.48
C VAL A 779 0.11 -36.25 16.38
N THR A 780 1.20 -35.48 16.40
CA THR A 780 2.32 -35.64 17.34
C THR A 780 2.41 -34.41 18.23
N ILE A 781 2.38 -34.63 19.55
CA ILE A 781 2.56 -33.58 20.55
C ILE A 781 4.03 -33.59 20.99
N VAL A 782 4.65 -32.43 21.00
CA VAL A 782 6.08 -32.25 21.27
C VAL A 782 6.27 -31.31 22.46
N GLU A 783 6.95 -31.81 23.49
CA GLU A 783 7.40 -30.99 24.62
C GLU A 783 8.77 -30.44 24.33
N LEU A 784 8.92 -29.10 24.42
CA LEU A 784 10.16 -28.40 24.19
C LEU A 784 10.98 -28.24 25.49
N LYS A 785 12.31 -28.13 25.36
CA LYS A 785 13.24 -28.02 26.51
C LYS A 785 13.15 -26.69 27.24
#